data_357aba4ed76897db620f1399213c3f29
#
_entry.id   357aba4ed76897db620f1399213c3f29
#
_cell.length_a   1.000
_cell.length_b   1.000
_cell.length_c   1.000
_cell.angle_alpha   90.00
_cell.angle_beta   90.00
_cell.angle_gamma   90.00
#
_symmetry.space_group_name_H-M   'P 1'
#
loop_
_entity.id
_entity.type
_entity.pdbx_description
1 polymer ?
#
loop_
_entity_poly.entity_id
_entity_poly.type
_entity_poly.pdbx_seq_one_letter_code
_entity_poly.pdbx_strand_id
1 'polypeptide(L)'
;MSQRARRRQRQAGGSVGKKVLAVFGAIFALIGIAAASAALWVQDIRASAPSIDTLKPAESGANSEVFAANGSSLGYVDSDIIRDPVDLDEIPKRLLSATIAIEDENFYEHDGVDYSAIVRAAVENIEAGEVKQGASTITQQLVRNLYIDDPEDTVERKIIEAEMAGEYEEDYSKDQILEEYLNTATYGTNDGNTAIGVEAASQVFFNKHVSDLNLDEAALLAGLPQAPTTYNPFLNPDGATNRRNQVLKAMLEQGYISERTHEKAIKDGLGLERGYRYETREEQYFFDFVQQELIDRYGVTTVRDGGLKVYTTLDRNLQAAAQQAIADQHTTPGASAALVSTNADTGEVLAMASSEAYEDSEFNLAAQGLRQPGSAFKPFVLTAAVNQGMDPDATYYSAPSSITLYTEFGEAWPVSGGGGGTMSLRDATANSVNTVFAQLAQDVGPENFTEMAKKMGIETKLGGYLAEALGGLTHGVSTLEMSNAYATLANGGVHHNPTAIRKVEFPDGEVDEPEHPEGERVITDGVAYTVADVMKGTLESGTAAGMGIGCPASGKTGTTEEQADAWFVGYTPHVSTAVWVGNPDSRVPMPGYGADLAAPIWQQYMNTAATSPCDDFPAPENPADLSGYSSDSTASTSYDSSGTSTDYGTTDSTAAAPTTDSTATDDTGGYDPDLYAPGAGQEPLATP
;
A
#
# COMPACT_ATOMS: atom_id res chain seq x y z
N MET A 1 -51.80 -32.95 91.52
CA MET A 1 -51.83 -32.16 90.25
C MET A 1 -53.08 -32.52 89.46
N SER A 2 -53.97 -31.50 89.22
CA SER A 2 -55.29 -31.72 88.66
C SER A 2 -55.27 -32.04 87.15
N GLN A 3 -56.23 -32.86 86.71
CA GLN A 3 -56.36 -33.27 85.32
C GLN A 3 -56.47 -32.08 84.31
N ARG A 4 -56.78 -30.89 84.84
CA ARG A 4 -56.79 -29.61 84.01
C ARG A 4 -55.41 -29.16 83.64
N ALA A 5 -54.36 -29.41 84.42
CA ALA A 5 -52.98 -29.03 84.10
C ALA A 5 -52.36 -29.89 83.00
N ARG A 6 -52.67 -31.20 82.97
CA ARG A 6 -52.22 -32.10 81.89
C ARG A 6 -52.90 -31.86 80.55
N ARG A 7 -54.16 -31.37 80.54
CA ARG A 7 -54.85 -30.99 79.28
C ARG A 7 -54.28 -29.71 78.70
N ARG A 8 -53.84 -28.71 79.48
CA ARG A 8 -53.20 -27.45 78.95
C ARG A 8 -51.80 -27.72 78.40
N GLN A 9 -51.01 -28.66 78.99
CA GLN A 9 -49.69 -28.99 78.38
C GLN A 9 -49.77 -29.77 77.07
N ARG A 10 -50.77 -30.62 76.89
CA ARG A 10 -50.98 -31.32 75.60
C ARG A 10 -51.54 -30.40 74.47
N GLN A 11 -52.27 -29.38 74.78
CA GLN A 11 -52.74 -28.40 73.83
C GLN A 11 -51.65 -27.35 73.40
N ALA A 12 -50.71 -27.07 74.34
CA ALA A 12 -49.62 -26.17 74.01
C ALA A 12 -48.54 -26.82 73.07
N GLY A 13 -48.21 -28.13 73.21
CA GLY A 13 -47.27 -28.84 72.35
C GLY A 13 -47.75 -29.04 70.92
N GLY A 14 -49.06 -29.24 70.75
CA GLY A 14 -49.64 -29.39 69.40
C GLY A 14 -49.72 -28.07 68.58
N SER A 15 -49.71 -26.94 69.25
CA SER A 15 -49.79 -25.61 68.64
C SER A 15 -48.42 -25.17 68.07
N VAL A 16 -47.28 -25.51 68.77
CA VAL A 16 -45.95 -25.17 68.32
C VAL A 16 -45.57 -25.98 67.06
N GLY A 17 -45.84 -27.29 67.10
CA GLY A 17 -45.53 -28.13 65.89
C GLY A 17 -46.30 -27.73 64.64
N LYS A 18 -47.60 -27.33 64.78
CA LYS A 18 -48.39 -26.77 63.66
C LYS A 18 -47.86 -25.42 63.19
N LYS A 19 -47.37 -24.56 64.08
CA LYS A 19 -46.79 -23.28 63.71
C LYS A 19 -45.44 -23.48 62.99
N VAL A 20 -44.60 -24.39 63.45
CA VAL A 20 -43.33 -24.77 62.81
C VAL A 20 -43.59 -25.36 61.42
N LEU A 21 -44.53 -26.28 61.31
CA LEU A 21 -44.94 -26.86 60.00
C LEU A 21 -45.51 -25.79 59.06
N ALA A 22 -46.27 -24.84 59.56
CA ALA A 22 -46.79 -23.73 58.77
C ALA A 22 -45.68 -22.76 58.29
N VAL A 23 -44.66 -22.49 59.15
CA VAL A 23 -43.52 -21.70 58.76
C VAL A 23 -42.67 -22.42 57.68
N PHE A 24 -42.39 -23.74 57.86
CA PHE A 24 -41.69 -24.47 56.81
C PHE A 24 -42.50 -24.55 55.50
N GLY A 25 -43.83 -24.73 55.58
CA GLY A 25 -44.72 -24.69 54.43
C GLY A 25 -44.71 -23.32 53.74
N ALA A 26 -44.69 -22.21 54.51
CA ALA A 26 -44.58 -20.88 53.95
C ALA A 26 -43.19 -20.63 53.30
N ILE A 27 -42.09 -21.12 53.91
CA ILE A 27 -40.75 -21.03 53.33
C ILE A 27 -40.67 -21.84 52.02
N PHE A 28 -41.19 -23.07 52.01
CA PHE A 28 -41.24 -23.87 50.78
C PHE A 28 -42.12 -23.22 49.69
N ALA A 29 -43.25 -22.62 50.09
CA ALA A 29 -44.09 -21.90 49.12
C ALA A 29 -43.38 -20.64 48.58
N LEU A 30 -42.67 -19.88 49.39
CA LEU A 30 -41.86 -18.74 48.94
C LEU A 30 -40.71 -19.20 48.02
N ILE A 31 -40.02 -20.28 48.34
CA ILE A 31 -38.99 -20.86 47.49
C ILE A 31 -39.62 -21.30 46.17
N GLY A 32 -40.78 -21.95 46.19
CA GLY A 32 -41.49 -22.35 44.99
C GLY A 32 -41.94 -21.17 44.10
N ILE A 33 -42.45 -20.08 44.72
CA ILE A 33 -42.79 -18.84 43.98
C ILE A 33 -41.54 -18.21 43.40
N ALA A 34 -40.46 -18.11 44.16
CA ALA A 34 -39.20 -17.57 43.70
C ALA A 34 -38.64 -18.40 42.51
N ALA A 35 -38.65 -19.71 42.61
CA ALA A 35 -38.23 -20.61 41.56
C ALA A 35 -39.11 -20.50 40.29
N ALA A 36 -40.43 -20.39 40.45
CA ALA A 36 -41.34 -20.16 39.33
C ALA A 36 -41.15 -18.81 38.68
N SER A 37 -40.91 -17.75 39.47
CA SER A 37 -40.65 -16.41 38.96
C SER A 37 -39.30 -16.37 38.22
N ALA A 38 -38.26 -17.04 38.72
CA ALA A 38 -36.98 -17.16 38.05
C ALA A 38 -37.10 -17.93 36.71
N ALA A 39 -37.90 -19.03 36.72
CA ALA A 39 -38.13 -19.79 35.49
C ALA A 39 -38.88 -19.00 34.41
N LEU A 40 -39.91 -18.22 34.81
CA LEU A 40 -40.61 -17.31 33.89
C LEU A 40 -39.70 -16.19 33.35
N TRP A 41 -38.84 -15.63 34.19
CA TRP A 41 -37.86 -14.64 33.81
C TRP A 41 -36.82 -15.19 32.80
N VAL A 42 -36.28 -16.39 33.06
CA VAL A 42 -35.38 -17.08 32.11
C VAL A 42 -36.09 -17.34 30.78
N GLN A 43 -37.38 -17.79 30.83
CA GLN A 43 -38.14 -18.05 29.62
C GLN A 43 -38.40 -16.77 28.82
N ASP A 44 -38.62 -15.63 29.47
CA ASP A 44 -38.79 -14.34 28.83
C ASP A 44 -37.52 -13.89 28.10
N ILE A 45 -36.35 -14.04 28.75
CA ILE A 45 -35.05 -13.75 28.13
C ILE A 45 -34.77 -14.67 26.94
N ARG A 46 -35.00 -16.00 27.08
CA ARG A 46 -34.87 -16.94 25.97
C ARG A 46 -35.75 -16.57 24.77
N ALA A 47 -36.99 -16.18 25.03
CA ALA A 47 -37.92 -15.74 23.98
C ALA A 47 -37.52 -14.40 23.33
N SER A 48 -36.67 -13.60 24.01
CA SER A 48 -36.14 -12.35 23.48
C SER A 48 -34.77 -12.50 22.80
N ALA A 49 -34.14 -13.68 22.90
CA ALA A 49 -32.87 -13.94 22.21
C ALA A 49 -33.05 -13.78 20.70
N PRO A 50 -32.16 -13.05 20.02
CA PRO A 50 -32.23 -12.95 18.57
C PRO A 50 -31.87 -14.31 17.95
N SER A 51 -32.56 -14.70 16.85
CA SER A 51 -32.17 -15.88 16.08
C SER A 51 -30.94 -15.59 15.26
N ILE A 52 -30.02 -16.54 15.21
CA ILE A 52 -28.76 -16.48 14.46
C ILE A 52 -29.02 -16.20 12.97
N ASP A 53 -30.07 -16.75 12.39
CA ASP A 53 -30.50 -16.51 11.00
C ASP A 53 -30.76 -15.02 10.69
N THR A 54 -31.03 -14.20 11.69
CA THR A 54 -31.35 -12.76 11.53
C THR A 54 -30.15 -11.86 11.77
N LEU A 55 -29.07 -12.39 12.31
CA LEU A 55 -27.85 -11.69 12.64
C LEU A 55 -26.80 -11.89 11.53
N LYS A 56 -25.98 -10.90 11.32
CA LYS A 56 -24.73 -11.06 10.58
C LYS A 56 -23.62 -11.38 11.59
N PRO A 57 -22.83 -12.44 11.38
CA PRO A 57 -21.64 -12.64 12.20
C PRO A 57 -20.72 -11.43 12.06
N ALA A 58 -20.00 -11.10 13.10
CA ALA A 58 -18.89 -10.15 13.00
C ALA A 58 -17.98 -10.67 11.89
N GLU A 59 -17.65 -9.79 10.93
CA GLU A 59 -16.80 -10.18 9.81
C GLU A 59 -15.50 -10.75 10.36
N SER A 60 -15.28 -12.03 10.12
CA SER A 60 -14.04 -12.72 10.42
C SER A 60 -13.01 -12.33 9.35
N GLY A 61 -12.67 -11.04 9.25
CA GLY A 61 -11.72 -10.55 8.27
C GLY A 61 -10.36 -11.26 8.40
N ALA A 62 -9.58 -11.21 7.36
CA ALA A 62 -8.17 -11.63 7.36
C ALA A 62 -7.31 -10.43 6.95
N ASN A 63 -6.00 -10.49 7.25
CA ASN A 63 -5.08 -9.47 6.76
C ASN A 63 -4.89 -9.62 5.26
N SER A 64 -4.93 -8.51 4.55
CA SER A 64 -4.68 -8.51 3.12
C SER A 64 -3.20 -8.73 2.85
N GLU A 65 -2.88 -9.65 1.95
CA GLU A 65 -1.52 -10.01 1.57
C GLU A 65 -1.23 -9.56 0.14
N VAL A 66 -0.04 -8.98 -0.07
CA VAL A 66 0.41 -8.45 -1.34
C VAL A 66 1.51 -9.35 -1.91
N PHE A 67 1.37 -9.74 -3.18
CA PHE A 67 2.27 -10.64 -3.88
C PHE A 67 2.93 -9.95 -5.07
N ALA A 68 4.19 -10.26 -5.32
CA ALA A 68 4.87 -9.90 -6.55
C ALA A 68 4.29 -10.68 -7.76
N ALA A 69 4.65 -10.29 -8.97
CA ALA A 69 4.19 -10.90 -10.21
C ALA A 69 4.44 -12.42 -10.31
N ASN A 70 5.47 -12.93 -9.62
CA ASN A 70 5.80 -14.36 -9.56
C ASN A 70 5.05 -15.13 -8.45
N GLY A 71 4.16 -14.47 -7.71
CA GLY A 71 3.39 -15.06 -6.60
C GLY A 71 4.13 -15.14 -5.26
N SER A 72 5.35 -14.62 -5.15
CA SER A 72 6.01 -14.52 -3.84
C SER A 72 5.45 -13.35 -3.02
N SER A 73 5.26 -13.55 -1.72
CA SER A 73 4.75 -12.51 -0.82
C SER A 73 5.69 -11.30 -0.75
N LEU A 74 5.10 -10.11 -0.74
CA LEU A 74 5.77 -8.83 -0.44
C LEU A 74 5.47 -8.38 1.00
N GLY A 75 4.50 -9.02 1.66
CA GLY A 75 4.06 -8.71 3.02
C GLY A 75 2.58 -8.46 3.14
N TYR A 76 2.19 -8.00 4.32
CA TYR A 76 0.80 -7.76 4.68
C TYR A 76 0.50 -6.27 4.81
N VAL A 77 -0.74 -5.88 4.51
CA VAL A 77 -1.23 -4.54 4.82
C VAL A 77 -1.38 -4.39 6.33
N ASP A 78 -0.98 -3.23 6.88
CA ASP A 78 -1.08 -2.98 8.32
C ASP A 78 -2.51 -3.00 8.82
N SER A 79 -2.72 -3.73 9.90
CA SER A 79 -3.95 -3.75 10.68
C SER A 79 -3.61 -3.90 12.16
N ASP A 80 -4.38 -3.26 13.03
CA ASP A 80 -4.29 -3.44 14.48
C ASP A 80 -4.71 -4.85 14.92
N ILE A 81 -5.31 -5.61 14.01
CA ILE A 81 -5.79 -6.97 14.21
C ILE A 81 -5.10 -7.88 13.20
N ILE A 82 -4.38 -8.87 13.71
CA ILE A 82 -3.77 -9.91 12.89
C ILE A 82 -4.72 -11.11 12.84
N ARG A 83 -5.17 -11.49 11.62
CA ARG A 83 -6.00 -12.65 11.33
C ARG A 83 -5.48 -13.38 10.12
N ASP A 84 -5.31 -14.69 10.27
CA ASP A 84 -4.87 -15.59 9.19
C ASP A 84 -5.63 -16.91 9.41
N PRO A 85 -6.87 -17.04 8.90
CA PRO A 85 -7.69 -18.24 9.10
C PRO A 85 -7.09 -19.44 8.36
N VAL A 86 -7.18 -20.61 9.00
CA VAL A 86 -6.68 -21.89 8.47
C VAL A 86 -7.75 -22.96 8.55
N ASP A 87 -7.69 -23.92 7.65
CA ASP A 87 -8.58 -25.08 7.67
C ASP A 87 -8.29 -26.00 8.87
N LEU A 88 -9.29 -26.72 9.37
CA LEU A 88 -9.15 -27.59 10.54
C LEU A 88 -8.08 -28.67 10.37
N ASP A 89 -7.85 -29.16 9.16
CA ASP A 89 -6.87 -30.20 8.86
C ASP A 89 -5.41 -29.69 8.92
N GLU A 90 -5.19 -28.39 8.87
CA GLU A 90 -3.89 -27.73 9.10
C GLU A 90 -3.59 -27.59 10.60
N ILE A 91 -4.62 -27.60 11.46
CA ILE A 91 -4.48 -27.45 12.90
C ILE A 91 -4.06 -28.80 13.54
N PRO A 92 -2.91 -28.85 14.24
CA PRO A 92 -2.42 -30.13 14.75
C PRO A 92 -3.32 -30.68 15.86
N LYS A 93 -3.56 -32.00 15.85
CA LYS A 93 -4.41 -32.69 16.84
C LYS A 93 -4.06 -32.38 18.31
N ARG A 94 -2.81 -32.09 18.59
CA ARG A 94 -2.37 -31.70 19.95
C ARG A 94 -2.96 -30.36 20.39
N LEU A 95 -3.20 -29.42 19.46
CA LEU A 95 -3.84 -28.14 19.78
C LEU A 95 -5.36 -28.34 19.93
N LEU A 96 -6.00 -29.10 19.02
CA LEU A 96 -7.42 -29.44 19.14
C LEU A 96 -7.71 -30.09 20.51
N SER A 97 -6.92 -31.11 20.87
CA SER A 97 -7.07 -31.80 22.16
C SER A 97 -6.78 -30.91 23.37
N ALA A 98 -5.79 -30.00 23.28
CA ALA A 98 -5.47 -29.07 24.34
C ALA A 98 -6.60 -28.06 24.58
N THR A 99 -7.19 -27.52 23.49
CA THR A 99 -8.31 -26.59 23.55
C THR A 99 -9.54 -27.26 24.15
N ILE A 100 -9.92 -28.44 23.66
CA ILE A 100 -11.06 -29.21 24.21
C ILE A 100 -10.82 -29.52 25.69
N ALA A 101 -9.62 -29.99 26.06
CA ALA A 101 -9.31 -30.38 27.43
C ALA A 101 -9.44 -29.23 28.43
N ILE A 102 -9.15 -27.99 28.04
CA ILE A 102 -9.13 -26.86 28.97
C ILE A 102 -10.40 -26.00 28.92
N GLU A 103 -11.03 -25.89 27.75
CA GLU A 103 -12.19 -25.03 27.55
C GLU A 103 -13.51 -25.79 27.66
N ASP A 104 -13.58 -27.06 27.18
CA ASP A 104 -14.83 -27.81 27.09
C ASP A 104 -14.60 -29.33 27.01
N GLU A 105 -14.37 -29.97 28.15
CA GLU A 105 -13.99 -31.41 28.20
C GLU A 105 -15.01 -32.35 27.55
N ASN A 106 -16.30 -31.97 27.50
CA ASN A 106 -17.41 -32.75 26.96
C ASN A 106 -17.89 -32.21 25.60
N PHE A 107 -17.06 -31.43 24.87
CA PHE A 107 -17.43 -30.72 23.64
C PHE A 107 -18.20 -31.57 22.63
N TYR A 108 -17.78 -32.81 22.42
CA TYR A 108 -18.45 -33.73 21.49
C TYR A 108 -19.68 -34.45 22.06
N GLU A 109 -20.05 -34.23 23.36
CA GLU A 109 -21.10 -34.99 24.06
C GLU A 109 -22.37 -34.15 24.33
N HIS A 110 -22.32 -32.82 24.22
CA HIS A 110 -23.46 -31.94 24.46
C HIS A 110 -23.90 -31.19 23.18
N ASP A 111 -25.10 -30.59 23.22
CA ASP A 111 -25.69 -29.79 22.15
C ASP A 111 -25.70 -28.31 22.59
N GLY A 112 -24.60 -27.57 22.35
CA GLY A 112 -24.42 -26.16 22.65
C GLY A 112 -24.10 -25.79 24.10
N VAL A 113 -24.68 -26.49 25.07
CA VAL A 113 -24.55 -26.18 26.52
C VAL A 113 -24.29 -27.46 27.33
N ASP A 114 -23.19 -27.46 28.11
CA ASP A 114 -22.92 -28.53 29.10
C ASP A 114 -23.56 -28.19 30.46
N TYR A 115 -24.78 -28.66 30.68
CA TYR A 115 -25.50 -28.49 31.94
C TYR A 115 -24.81 -29.22 33.12
N SER A 116 -24.03 -30.26 32.86
CA SER A 116 -23.30 -31.01 33.89
C SER A 116 -22.10 -30.19 34.40
N ALA A 117 -21.40 -29.54 33.48
CA ALA A 117 -20.31 -28.61 33.82
C ALA A 117 -20.82 -27.40 34.60
N ILE A 118 -21.96 -26.83 34.27
CA ILE A 118 -22.58 -25.71 34.99
C ILE A 118 -22.85 -26.11 36.47
N VAL A 119 -23.43 -27.29 36.69
CA VAL A 119 -23.73 -27.78 38.03
C VAL A 119 -22.43 -28.04 38.80
N ARG A 120 -21.42 -28.66 38.20
CA ARG A 120 -20.12 -28.95 38.78
C ARG A 120 -19.42 -27.61 39.17
N ALA A 121 -19.31 -26.66 38.24
CA ALA A 121 -18.69 -25.36 38.51
C ALA A 121 -19.41 -24.58 39.61
N ALA A 122 -20.75 -24.64 39.69
CA ALA A 122 -21.50 -24.01 40.76
C ALA A 122 -21.17 -24.60 42.13
N VAL A 123 -21.00 -25.92 42.27
CA VAL A 123 -20.62 -26.59 43.52
C VAL A 123 -19.18 -26.22 43.89
N GLU A 124 -18.22 -26.27 42.97
CA GLU A 124 -16.83 -25.93 43.22
C GLU A 124 -16.63 -24.46 43.62
N ASN A 125 -17.33 -23.54 42.96
CA ASN A 125 -17.28 -22.10 43.29
C ASN A 125 -17.88 -21.83 44.68
N ILE A 126 -18.95 -22.54 45.08
CA ILE A 126 -19.51 -22.44 46.44
C ILE A 126 -18.55 -22.98 47.51
N GLU A 127 -17.90 -24.11 47.23
CA GLU A 127 -16.93 -24.72 48.15
C GLU A 127 -15.67 -23.85 48.30
N ALA A 128 -15.23 -23.24 47.21
CA ALA A 128 -14.04 -22.37 47.19
C ALA A 128 -14.30 -20.96 47.75
N GLY A 129 -15.54 -20.49 47.76
CA GLY A 129 -15.91 -19.14 48.17
C GLY A 129 -15.48 -18.05 47.15
N GLU A 130 -15.03 -18.44 45.99
CA GLU A 130 -14.60 -17.58 44.87
C GLU A 130 -14.93 -18.26 43.51
N VAL A 131 -14.99 -17.47 42.42
CA VAL A 131 -15.19 -18.03 41.10
C VAL A 131 -13.88 -18.63 40.58
N LYS A 132 -13.77 -19.97 40.66
CA LYS A 132 -12.58 -20.71 40.26
C LYS A 132 -12.67 -21.30 38.85
N GLN A 133 -13.87 -21.65 38.39
CA GLN A 133 -14.08 -22.34 37.13
C GLN A 133 -15.22 -21.68 36.36
N GLY A 134 -15.01 -21.41 35.07
CA GLY A 134 -16.05 -21.08 34.10
C GLY A 134 -16.72 -22.34 33.57
N ALA A 135 -17.98 -22.25 33.21
CA ALA A 135 -18.75 -23.36 32.64
C ALA A 135 -19.29 -23.01 31.26
N SER A 136 -18.66 -22.10 30.53
CA SER A 136 -19.04 -21.76 29.16
C SER A 136 -18.43 -22.77 28.19
N THR A 137 -19.23 -23.29 27.29
CA THR A 137 -18.79 -24.20 26.22
C THR A 137 -18.03 -23.42 25.12
N ILE A 138 -17.29 -24.15 24.27
CA ILE A 138 -16.65 -23.60 23.07
C ILE A 138 -17.69 -22.90 22.19
N THR A 139 -18.87 -23.53 21.99
CA THR A 139 -19.96 -22.97 21.17
C THR A 139 -20.50 -21.66 21.75
N GLN A 140 -20.66 -21.58 23.10
CA GLN A 140 -21.07 -20.32 23.74
C GLN A 140 -20.03 -19.20 23.57
N GLN A 141 -18.74 -19.54 23.66
CA GLN A 141 -17.67 -18.57 23.43
C GLN A 141 -17.62 -18.11 21.98
N LEU A 142 -17.81 -19.02 21.02
CA LEU A 142 -17.87 -18.71 19.60
C LEU A 142 -19.02 -17.76 19.28
N VAL A 143 -20.24 -18.11 19.71
CA VAL A 143 -21.44 -17.28 19.50
C VAL A 143 -21.27 -15.88 20.09
N ARG A 144 -20.69 -15.78 21.27
CA ARG A 144 -20.35 -14.48 21.88
C ARG A 144 -19.40 -13.67 20.99
N ASN A 145 -18.36 -14.31 20.47
CA ASN A 145 -17.35 -13.63 19.64
C ASN A 145 -17.93 -13.17 18.28
N LEU A 146 -18.86 -13.93 17.68
CA LEU A 146 -19.42 -13.67 16.37
C LEU A 146 -20.60 -12.70 16.38
N TYR A 147 -21.44 -12.70 17.44
CA TYR A 147 -22.74 -12.05 17.39
C TYR A 147 -23.04 -11.05 18.50
N ILE A 148 -22.10 -10.85 19.47
CA ILE A 148 -22.32 -9.97 20.62
C ILE A 148 -21.20 -8.92 20.67
N ASP A 149 -21.49 -7.71 20.16
CA ASP A 149 -20.49 -6.63 20.01
C ASP A 149 -19.95 -6.06 21.32
N ASP A 150 -20.77 -5.94 22.36
CA ASP A 150 -20.37 -5.39 23.66
C ASP A 150 -20.85 -6.32 24.80
N PRO A 151 -20.08 -7.34 25.14
CA PRO A 151 -20.50 -8.38 26.06
C PRO A 151 -20.39 -7.93 27.53
N GLU A 152 -21.37 -7.15 28.04
CA GLU A 152 -21.50 -6.91 29.47
C GLU A 152 -21.61 -8.23 30.24
N ASP A 153 -20.96 -8.37 31.39
CA ASP A 153 -20.95 -9.61 32.17
C ASP A 153 -22.24 -9.74 33.01
N THR A 154 -23.36 -10.05 32.32
CA THR A 154 -24.70 -10.18 32.91
C THR A 154 -25.22 -11.62 32.81
N VAL A 155 -26.19 -11.97 33.69
CA VAL A 155 -26.86 -13.28 33.66
C VAL A 155 -27.75 -13.36 32.39
N GLU A 156 -28.36 -12.26 32.00
CA GLU A 156 -29.18 -12.15 30.79
C GLU A 156 -28.38 -12.56 29.56
N ARG A 157 -27.17 -11.96 29.40
CA ARG A 157 -26.28 -12.31 28.29
C ARG A 157 -25.94 -13.80 28.28
N LYS A 158 -25.62 -14.39 29.44
CA LYS A 158 -25.32 -15.83 29.54
C LYS A 158 -26.48 -16.75 29.14
N ILE A 159 -27.73 -16.32 29.37
CA ILE A 159 -28.91 -17.06 28.93
C ILE A 159 -29.05 -16.92 27.39
N ILE A 160 -28.82 -15.74 26.85
CA ILE A 160 -28.84 -15.48 25.40
C ILE A 160 -27.76 -16.32 24.70
N GLU A 161 -26.51 -16.28 25.19
CA GLU A 161 -25.41 -17.09 24.68
C GLU A 161 -25.76 -18.59 24.65
N ALA A 162 -26.40 -19.09 25.70
CA ALA A 162 -26.79 -20.49 25.80
C ALA A 162 -27.89 -20.86 24.79
N GLU A 163 -28.85 -20.00 24.56
CA GLU A 163 -29.92 -20.22 23.57
C GLU A 163 -29.36 -20.21 22.16
N MET A 164 -28.56 -19.18 21.81
CA MET A 164 -27.92 -19.06 20.50
C MET A 164 -26.91 -20.20 20.26
N ALA A 165 -26.18 -20.67 21.28
CA ALA A 165 -25.27 -21.81 21.14
C ALA A 165 -26.02 -23.10 20.79
N GLY A 166 -27.23 -23.32 21.37
CA GLY A 166 -28.08 -24.42 20.98
C GLY A 166 -28.56 -24.32 19.53
N GLU A 167 -29.02 -23.16 19.11
CA GLU A 167 -29.43 -22.91 17.70
C GLU A 167 -28.24 -23.09 16.74
N TYR A 168 -27.03 -22.63 17.09
CA TYR A 168 -25.83 -22.76 16.26
C TYR A 168 -25.45 -24.25 16.02
N GLU A 169 -25.56 -25.09 17.03
CA GLU A 169 -25.28 -26.54 16.90
C GLU A 169 -26.36 -27.33 16.13
N GLU A 170 -27.53 -26.74 15.84
CA GLU A 170 -28.50 -27.33 14.91
C GLU A 170 -28.03 -27.23 13.45
N ASP A 171 -27.27 -26.17 13.11
CA ASP A 171 -26.86 -25.90 11.74
C ASP A 171 -25.41 -26.29 11.42
N TYR A 172 -24.52 -26.28 12.42
CA TYR A 172 -23.09 -26.53 12.25
C TYR A 172 -22.61 -27.76 13.01
N SER A 173 -21.74 -28.54 12.36
CA SER A 173 -21.08 -29.68 13.00
C SER A 173 -20.05 -29.25 14.04
N LYS A 174 -19.74 -30.12 14.99
CA LYS A 174 -18.72 -29.90 16.02
C LYS A 174 -17.35 -29.53 15.42
N ASP A 175 -16.97 -30.14 14.32
CA ASP A 175 -15.69 -29.85 13.65
C ASP A 175 -15.70 -28.43 13.03
N GLN A 176 -16.80 -28.01 12.40
CA GLN A 176 -16.95 -26.63 11.90
C GLN A 176 -16.94 -25.60 13.04
N ILE A 177 -17.62 -25.91 14.17
CA ILE A 177 -17.63 -25.04 15.35
C ILE A 177 -16.22 -24.89 15.92
N LEU A 178 -15.47 -25.99 16.00
CA LEU A 178 -14.10 -25.97 16.54
C LEU A 178 -13.15 -25.19 15.62
N GLU A 179 -13.27 -25.37 14.30
CA GLU A 179 -12.53 -24.61 13.30
C GLU A 179 -12.78 -23.10 13.43
N GLU A 180 -14.05 -22.71 13.43
CA GLU A 180 -14.44 -21.32 13.54
C GLU A 180 -14.01 -20.69 14.88
N TYR A 181 -14.15 -21.45 16.00
CA TYR A 181 -13.66 -21.00 17.29
C TYR A 181 -12.16 -20.72 17.29
N LEU A 182 -11.36 -21.66 16.74
CA LEU A 182 -9.92 -21.54 16.71
C LEU A 182 -9.45 -20.40 15.78
N ASN A 183 -10.23 -20.04 14.77
CA ASN A 183 -9.97 -18.93 13.87
C ASN A 183 -10.46 -17.56 14.39
N THR A 184 -11.37 -17.53 15.39
CA THR A 184 -11.98 -16.29 15.89
C THR A 184 -11.60 -15.94 17.34
N ALA A 185 -11.03 -16.89 18.10
CA ALA A 185 -10.60 -16.63 19.47
C ALA A 185 -9.45 -15.62 19.51
N THR A 186 -9.47 -14.74 20.51
CA THR A 186 -8.40 -13.76 20.76
C THR A 186 -7.30 -14.38 21.61
N TYR A 187 -6.05 -14.32 21.13
CA TYR A 187 -4.88 -14.89 21.80
C TYR A 187 -4.00 -13.88 22.52
N GLY A 188 -4.19 -12.60 22.28
CA GLY A 188 -3.49 -11.52 22.99
C GLY A 188 -2.99 -10.42 22.05
N THR A 189 -2.63 -9.29 22.66
CA THR A 189 -2.08 -8.13 21.97
C THR A 189 -0.59 -8.04 22.24
N ASN A 190 0.21 -7.89 21.19
CA ASN A 190 1.64 -7.69 21.26
C ASN A 190 2.04 -6.49 20.42
N ASP A 191 2.74 -5.51 21.01
CA ASP A 191 3.17 -4.27 20.37
C ASP A 191 2.08 -3.53 19.55
N GLY A 192 0.85 -3.54 20.08
CA GLY A 192 -0.30 -2.87 19.45
C GLY A 192 -1.16 -3.80 18.58
N ASN A 193 -0.62 -4.91 18.10
CA ASN A 193 -1.32 -5.84 17.21
C ASN A 193 -1.98 -6.97 18.00
N THR A 194 -3.26 -7.20 17.77
CA THR A 194 -4.04 -8.26 18.44
C THR A 194 -4.11 -9.50 17.55
N ALA A 195 -3.56 -10.62 18.03
CA ALA A 195 -3.64 -11.91 17.36
C ALA A 195 -5.03 -12.54 17.56
N ILE A 196 -5.77 -12.71 16.49
CA ILE A 196 -7.04 -13.42 16.41
C ILE A 196 -6.85 -14.66 15.53
N GLY A 197 -7.22 -15.83 16.08
CA GLY A 197 -7.00 -17.11 15.42
C GLY A 197 -5.64 -17.74 15.74
N VAL A 198 -5.61 -19.09 15.63
CA VAL A 198 -4.45 -19.90 16.03
C VAL A 198 -3.23 -19.71 15.14
N GLU A 199 -3.41 -19.46 13.84
CA GLU A 199 -2.29 -19.23 12.93
C GLU A 199 -1.62 -17.88 13.24
N ALA A 200 -2.40 -16.80 13.36
CA ALA A 200 -1.90 -15.50 13.76
C ALA A 200 -1.13 -15.58 15.09
N ALA A 201 -1.70 -16.26 16.09
CA ALA A 201 -1.06 -16.47 17.37
C ALA A 201 0.22 -17.32 17.29
N SER A 202 0.22 -18.38 16.48
CA SER A 202 1.38 -19.22 16.23
C SER A 202 2.54 -18.42 15.62
N GLN A 203 2.25 -17.61 14.61
CA GLN A 203 3.22 -16.73 13.98
C GLN A 203 3.76 -15.68 14.95
N VAL A 204 2.87 -14.99 15.70
CA VAL A 204 3.26 -13.92 16.63
C VAL A 204 4.12 -14.44 17.80
N PHE A 205 3.74 -15.57 18.39
CA PHE A 205 4.41 -16.05 19.61
C PHE A 205 5.58 -17.03 19.36
N PHE A 206 5.56 -17.73 18.20
CA PHE A 206 6.53 -18.80 17.94
C PHE A 206 7.23 -18.70 16.59
N ASN A 207 6.84 -17.73 15.73
CA ASN A 207 7.39 -17.58 14.38
C ASN A 207 7.29 -18.89 13.56
N LYS A 208 6.13 -19.57 13.67
CA LYS A 208 5.87 -20.88 13.08
C LYS A 208 4.44 -20.95 12.53
N HIS A 209 4.27 -21.75 11.50
CA HIS A 209 2.94 -22.20 11.09
C HIS A 209 2.27 -23.04 12.17
N VAL A 210 0.95 -22.93 12.35
CA VAL A 210 0.21 -23.65 13.40
C VAL A 210 0.44 -25.16 13.34
N SER A 211 0.57 -25.75 12.14
CA SER A 211 0.86 -27.19 11.95
C SER A 211 2.18 -27.63 12.60
N ASP A 212 3.16 -26.74 12.76
CA ASP A 212 4.49 -27.03 13.27
C ASP A 212 4.61 -26.91 14.80
N LEU A 213 3.55 -26.44 15.48
CA LEU A 213 3.54 -26.32 16.95
C LEU A 213 3.81 -27.65 17.62
N ASN A 214 4.72 -27.66 18.60
CA ASN A 214 4.92 -28.80 19.49
C ASN A 214 3.83 -28.86 20.59
N LEU A 215 3.90 -29.83 21.51
CA LEU A 215 2.91 -30.00 22.56
C LEU A 215 2.87 -28.83 23.55
N ASP A 216 4.03 -28.30 23.91
CA ASP A 216 4.16 -27.26 24.92
C ASP A 216 3.62 -25.94 24.39
N GLU A 217 3.93 -25.63 23.12
CA GLU A 217 3.44 -24.46 22.39
C GLU A 217 1.91 -24.55 22.16
N ALA A 218 1.42 -25.72 21.76
CA ALA A 218 -0.03 -25.96 21.59
C ALA A 218 -0.79 -25.81 22.93
N ALA A 219 -0.24 -26.35 24.04
CA ALA A 219 -0.83 -26.19 25.34
C ALA A 219 -0.79 -24.73 25.86
N LEU A 220 0.24 -23.97 25.51
CA LEU A 220 0.29 -22.55 25.81
C LEU A 220 -0.81 -21.81 25.06
N LEU A 221 -0.92 -21.96 23.71
CA LEU A 221 -1.95 -21.30 22.92
C LEU A 221 -3.35 -21.64 23.43
N ALA A 222 -3.67 -22.94 23.63
CA ALA A 222 -4.97 -23.35 24.14
C ALA A 222 -5.35 -22.68 25.48
N GLY A 223 -4.37 -22.25 26.26
CA GLY A 223 -4.59 -21.57 27.53
C GLY A 223 -4.85 -20.07 27.47
N LEU A 224 -4.47 -19.39 26.38
CA LEU A 224 -4.51 -17.93 26.26
C LEU A 224 -5.91 -17.33 26.20
N PRO A 225 -6.91 -17.91 25.46
CA PRO A 225 -8.21 -17.26 25.22
C PRO A 225 -9.00 -16.92 26.49
N GLN A 226 -8.78 -17.63 27.58
CA GLN A 226 -9.46 -17.36 28.86
C GLN A 226 -9.19 -15.95 29.38
N ALA A 227 -7.95 -15.45 29.27
CA ALA A 227 -7.53 -14.12 29.72
C ALA A 227 -6.27 -13.68 28.96
N PRO A 228 -6.38 -13.30 27.68
CA PRO A 228 -5.25 -13.10 26.78
C PRO A 228 -4.22 -12.08 27.29
N THR A 229 -4.68 -10.99 27.89
CA THR A 229 -3.81 -9.96 28.48
C THR A 229 -3.06 -10.48 29.71
N THR A 230 -3.75 -11.24 30.58
CA THR A 230 -3.17 -11.77 31.83
C THR A 230 -2.13 -12.87 31.56
N TYR A 231 -2.38 -13.70 30.55
CA TYR A 231 -1.52 -14.84 30.21
C TYR A 231 -0.59 -14.56 29.02
N ASN A 232 -0.47 -13.29 28.57
CA ASN A 232 0.47 -12.94 27.51
C ASN A 232 1.90 -13.36 27.88
N PRO A 233 2.53 -14.28 27.12
CA PRO A 233 3.78 -14.89 27.54
C PRO A 233 4.99 -13.96 27.47
N PHE A 234 4.94 -12.88 26.66
CA PHE A 234 5.99 -11.86 26.62
C PHE A 234 5.89 -10.88 27.80
N LEU A 235 4.66 -10.61 28.29
CA LEU A 235 4.42 -9.65 29.37
C LEU A 235 4.40 -10.32 30.76
N ASN A 236 3.89 -11.56 30.87
CA ASN A 236 3.74 -12.32 32.08
C ASN A 236 4.12 -13.81 31.90
N PRO A 237 5.42 -14.12 31.72
CA PRO A 237 5.87 -15.49 31.43
C PRO A 237 5.55 -16.48 32.57
N ASP A 238 5.51 -16.04 33.81
CA ASP A 238 5.14 -16.91 34.94
C ASP A 238 3.65 -17.26 34.89
N GLY A 239 2.78 -16.29 34.61
CA GLY A 239 1.34 -16.53 34.45
C GLY A 239 1.05 -17.45 33.28
N ALA A 240 1.72 -17.25 32.17
CA ALA A 240 1.63 -18.08 30.96
C ALA A 240 2.10 -19.51 31.24
N THR A 241 3.23 -19.69 31.95
CA THR A 241 3.74 -21.01 32.34
C THR A 241 2.75 -21.74 33.25
N ASN A 242 2.18 -21.06 34.22
CA ASN A 242 1.18 -21.66 35.09
C ASN A 242 -0.07 -22.08 34.33
N ARG A 243 -0.54 -21.26 33.41
CA ARG A 243 -1.73 -21.57 32.59
C ARG A 243 -1.46 -22.73 31.62
N ARG A 244 -0.32 -22.76 30.92
CA ARG A 244 0.12 -23.91 30.13
C ARG A 244 0.15 -25.21 30.92
N ASN A 245 0.68 -25.17 32.16
CA ASN A 245 0.73 -26.35 33.00
C ASN A 245 -0.67 -26.82 33.43
N GLN A 246 -1.63 -25.92 33.60
CA GLN A 246 -3.05 -26.30 33.82
C GLN A 246 -3.63 -27.04 32.61
N VAL A 247 -3.34 -26.55 31.37
CA VAL A 247 -3.75 -27.24 30.15
C VAL A 247 -3.14 -28.62 30.05
N LEU A 248 -1.84 -28.75 30.25
CA LEU A 248 -1.14 -30.05 30.22
C LEU A 248 -1.70 -31.02 31.26
N LYS A 249 -2.08 -30.50 32.45
CA LYS A 249 -2.72 -31.32 33.49
C LYS A 249 -4.10 -31.79 33.07
N ALA A 250 -4.94 -30.93 32.47
CA ALA A 250 -6.24 -31.30 31.95
C ALA A 250 -6.12 -32.37 30.85
N MET A 251 -5.15 -32.21 29.92
CA MET A 251 -4.86 -33.22 28.91
C MET A 251 -4.45 -34.58 29.48
N LEU A 252 -3.69 -34.59 30.59
CA LEU A 252 -3.32 -35.82 31.32
C LEU A 252 -4.55 -36.46 31.96
N GLU A 253 -5.35 -35.70 32.69
CA GLU A 253 -6.55 -36.17 33.41
C GLU A 253 -7.59 -36.77 32.44
N GLN A 254 -7.71 -36.24 31.23
CA GLN A 254 -8.60 -36.73 30.20
C GLN A 254 -7.94 -37.77 29.25
N GLY A 255 -6.68 -38.13 29.51
CA GLY A 255 -6.01 -39.24 28.78
C GLY A 255 -5.48 -38.89 27.40
N TYR A 256 -5.45 -37.59 27.00
CA TYR A 256 -4.86 -37.14 25.74
C TYR A 256 -3.32 -37.28 25.71
N ILE A 257 -2.67 -37.20 26.89
CA ILE A 257 -1.23 -37.40 27.02
C ILE A 257 -0.91 -38.39 28.17
N SER A 258 0.25 -39.04 28.08
CA SER A 258 0.73 -39.90 29.13
C SER A 258 1.38 -39.13 30.28
N GLU A 259 1.46 -39.72 31.49
CA GLU A 259 2.19 -39.16 32.66
C GLU A 259 3.64 -38.79 32.29
N ARG A 260 4.35 -39.66 31.59
CA ARG A 260 5.72 -39.41 31.13
C ARG A 260 5.80 -38.19 30.21
N THR A 261 4.82 -38.00 29.32
CA THR A 261 4.75 -36.85 28.38
C THR A 261 4.51 -35.57 29.17
N HIS A 262 3.55 -35.62 30.09
CA HIS A 262 3.25 -34.50 31.00
C HIS A 262 4.46 -34.08 31.85
N GLU A 263 5.13 -35.04 32.51
CA GLU A 263 6.34 -34.75 33.32
C GLU A 263 7.47 -34.13 32.53
N LYS A 264 7.58 -34.45 31.23
CA LYS A 264 8.54 -33.80 30.34
C LYS A 264 8.10 -32.38 29.99
N ALA A 265 6.88 -32.22 29.51
CA ALA A 265 6.34 -30.96 29.01
C ALA A 265 6.34 -29.83 30.06
N ILE A 266 6.01 -30.13 31.33
CA ILE A 266 6.03 -29.13 32.40
C ILE A 266 7.44 -28.61 32.73
N LYS A 267 8.52 -29.29 32.31
CA LYS A 267 9.92 -28.89 32.53
C LYS A 267 10.50 -28.10 31.35
N ASP A 268 9.88 -28.22 30.18
CA ASP A 268 10.32 -27.51 29.02
C ASP A 268 9.92 -26.01 29.13
N GLY A 269 10.67 -25.13 28.45
CA GLY A 269 10.38 -23.71 28.41
C GLY A 269 9.12 -23.40 27.58
N LEU A 270 8.77 -22.12 27.46
CA LEU A 270 7.60 -21.72 26.66
C LEU A 270 7.86 -21.76 25.15
N GLY A 271 9.11 -21.91 24.71
CA GLY A 271 9.48 -21.99 23.28
C GLY A 271 9.26 -20.71 22.48
N LEU A 272 9.18 -19.57 23.14
CA LEU A 272 8.84 -18.30 22.52
C LEU A 272 9.92 -17.87 21.51
N GLU A 273 9.48 -17.52 20.33
CA GLU A 273 10.23 -16.84 19.28
C GLU A 273 9.31 -15.83 18.61
N ARG A 274 9.59 -14.54 18.81
CA ARG A 274 8.74 -13.49 18.23
C ARG A 274 8.80 -13.52 16.71
N GLY A 275 7.65 -13.65 16.08
CA GLY A 275 7.53 -13.52 14.63
C GLY A 275 7.22 -12.08 14.22
N TYR A 276 7.71 -11.73 13.02
CA TYR A 276 7.53 -10.42 12.39
C TYR A 276 6.89 -10.54 11.01
N ARG A 277 6.29 -11.69 10.69
CA ARG A 277 5.71 -11.97 9.37
C ARG A 277 4.73 -10.88 8.92
N TYR A 278 3.85 -10.44 9.81
CA TYR A 278 2.83 -9.45 9.50
C TYR A 278 3.30 -8.00 9.58
N GLU A 279 4.51 -7.78 10.11
CA GLU A 279 5.14 -6.47 10.23
C GLU A 279 6.19 -6.23 9.13
N THR A 280 6.67 -7.31 8.49
CA THR A 280 7.72 -7.23 7.46
C THR A 280 7.09 -6.96 6.11
N ARG A 281 7.58 -5.92 5.43
CA ARG A 281 7.24 -5.58 4.06
C ARG A 281 8.49 -5.46 3.23
N GLU A 282 8.46 -6.08 2.07
CA GLU A 282 9.49 -5.94 1.07
C GLU A 282 9.09 -4.88 0.05
N GLU A 283 10.07 -4.19 -0.54
CA GLU A 283 9.85 -3.18 -1.57
C GLU A 283 8.85 -2.09 -1.12
N GLN A 284 9.10 -1.51 0.05
CA GLN A 284 8.15 -0.67 0.80
C GLN A 284 7.57 0.49 -0.02
N TYR A 285 8.37 1.18 -0.85
CA TYR A 285 7.87 2.24 -1.74
C TYR A 285 6.84 1.74 -2.76
N PHE A 286 7.10 0.57 -3.35
CA PHE A 286 6.14 -0.05 -4.27
C PHE A 286 4.93 -0.58 -3.52
N PHE A 287 5.14 -1.14 -2.33
CA PHE A 287 4.07 -1.64 -1.47
C PHE A 287 3.09 -0.52 -1.11
N ASP A 288 3.57 0.64 -0.67
CA ASP A 288 2.74 1.80 -0.33
C ASP A 288 1.99 2.35 -1.56
N PHE A 289 2.63 2.34 -2.73
CA PHE A 289 1.99 2.71 -3.97
C PHE A 289 0.80 1.79 -4.30
N VAL A 290 0.99 0.47 -4.16
CA VAL A 290 -0.08 -0.54 -4.29
C VAL A 290 -1.18 -0.34 -3.25
N GLN A 291 -0.80 -0.14 -1.98
CA GLN A 291 -1.76 0.08 -0.90
C GLN A 291 -2.64 1.30 -1.13
N GLN A 292 -2.08 2.39 -1.63
CA GLN A 292 -2.85 3.59 -1.97
C GLN A 292 -3.84 3.31 -3.12
N GLU A 293 -3.41 2.62 -4.17
CA GLU A 293 -4.27 2.22 -5.29
C GLU A 293 -5.43 1.33 -4.82
N LEU A 294 -5.17 0.40 -3.90
CA LEU A 294 -6.20 -0.45 -3.27
C LEU A 294 -7.20 0.38 -2.45
N ILE A 295 -6.70 1.30 -1.62
CA ILE A 295 -7.55 2.15 -0.77
C ILE A 295 -8.49 3.00 -1.63
N ASP A 296 -7.98 3.56 -2.72
CA ASP A 296 -8.78 4.39 -3.64
C ASP A 296 -9.88 3.57 -4.34
N ARG A 297 -9.66 2.26 -4.58
CA ARG A 297 -10.63 1.36 -5.22
C ARG A 297 -11.63 0.75 -4.24
N TYR A 298 -11.17 0.22 -3.11
CA TYR A 298 -11.96 -0.64 -2.23
C TYR A 298 -12.23 -0.03 -0.86
N GLY A 299 -11.59 1.09 -0.53
CA GLY A 299 -11.68 1.74 0.77
C GLY A 299 -10.79 1.11 1.84
N VAL A 300 -10.49 1.88 2.88
CA VAL A 300 -9.52 1.54 3.94
C VAL A 300 -9.88 0.24 4.66
N THR A 301 -11.14 0.06 5.05
CA THR A 301 -11.58 -1.11 5.82
C THR A 301 -11.41 -2.41 5.04
N THR A 302 -11.86 -2.44 3.79
CA THR A 302 -11.72 -3.61 2.91
C THR A 302 -10.25 -3.98 2.70
N VAL A 303 -9.39 -2.97 2.55
CA VAL A 303 -7.96 -3.20 2.30
C VAL A 303 -7.24 -3.72 3.55
N ARG A 304 -7.58 -3.23 4.75
CA ARG A 304 -6.93 -3.66 6.00
C ARG A 304 -7.43 -5.01 6.52
N ASP A 305 -8.76 -5.15 6.54
CA ASP A 305 -9.42 -6.23 7.28
C ASP A 305 -10.16 -7.20 6.36
N GLY A 306 -10.17 -6.94 5.05
CA GLY A 306 -10.94 -7.70 4.07
C GLY A 306 -10.29 -9.00 3.59
N GLY A 307 -9.07 -9.32 4.00
CA GLY A 307 -8.40 -10.57 3.62
C GLY A 307 -8.09 -10.70 2.13
N LEU A 308 -7.77 -9.60 1.48
CA LEU A 308 -7.50 -9.58 0.04
C LEU A 308 -6.17 -10.30 -0.27
N LYS A 309 -6.14 -11.06 -1.36
CA LYS A 309 -4.91 -11.52 -1.99
C LYS A 309 -4.64 -10.67 -3.21
N VAL A 310 -3.64 -9.80 -3.12
CA VAL A 310 -3.33 -8.78 -4.13
C VAL A 310 -2.12 -9.22 -4.93
N TYR A 311 -2.31 -9.52 -6.21
CA TYR A 311 -1.24 -9.88 -7.13
C TYR A 311 -0.82 -8.66 -7.93
N THR A 312 0.43 -8.24 -7.73
CA THR A 312 0.96 -7.01 -8.32
C THR A 312 1.71 -7.27 -9.64
N THR A 313 2.09 -6.18 -10.27
CA THR A 313 2.87 -6.15 -11.51
C THR A 313 4.38 -6.25 -11.29
N LEU A 314 4.85 -6.13 -10.04
CA LEU A 314 6.26 -6.05 -9.70
C LEU A 314 7.05 -7.29 -10.12
N ASP A 315 8.02 -7.13 -11.00
CA ASP A 315 8.99 -8.18 -11.32
C ASP A 315 10.20 -8.07 -10.37
N ARG A 316 10.38 -9.06 -9.50
CA ARG A 316 11.46 -9.04 -8.49
C ARG A 316 12.86 -8.99 -9.11
N ASN A 317 13.05 -9.57 -10.30
CA ASN A 317 14.36 -9.53 -10.95
C ASN A 317 14.63 -8.14 -11.50
N LEU A 318 13.63 -7.50 -12.09
CA LEU A 318 13.73 -6.13 -12.59
C LEU A 318 13.87 -5.15 -11.43
N GLN A 319 13.13 -5.35 -10.35
CA GLN A 319 13.27 -4.54 -9.13
C GLN A 319 14.68 -4.61 -8.56
N ALA A 320 15.21 -5.81 -8.39
CA ALA A 320 16.60 -6.01 -7.93
C ALA A 320 17.62 -5.39 -8.91
N ALA A 321 17.38 -5.48 -10.22
CA ALA A 321 18.23 -4.85 -11.22
C ALA A 321 18.19 -3.32 -11.14
N ALA A 322 17.01 -2.73 -10.84
CA ALA A 322 16.84 -1.29 -10.65
C ALA A 322 17.63 -0.79 -9.42
N GLN A 323 17.47 -1.47 -8.29
CA GLN A 323 18.20 -1.17 -7.06
C GLN A 323 19.72 -1.30 -7.26
N GLN A 324 20.14 -2.37 -7.93
CA GLN A 324 21.56 -2.59 -8.21
C GLN A 324 22.14 -1.53 -9.16
N ALA A 325 21.39 -1.13 -10.20
CA ALA A 325 21.84 -0.08 -11.12
C ALA A 325 21.97 1.28 -10.40
N ILE A 326 21.06 1.62 -9.50
CA ILE A 326 21.16 2.80 -8.65
C ILE A 326 22.40 2.67 -7.74
N ALA A 327 22.55 1.55 -7.03
CA ALA A 327 23.65 1.35 -6.10
C ALA A 327 25.04 1.43 -6.77
N ASP A 328 25.20 0.90 -7.99
CA ASP A 328 26.44 0.86 -8.71
C ASP A 328 26.81 2.21 -9.37
N GLN A 329 25.83 2.91 -9.92
CA GLN A 329 26.03 4.09 -10.76
C GLN A 329 25.82 5.40 -10.04
N HIS A 330 24.97 5.42 -9.00
CA HIS A 330 24.68 6.66 -8.26
C HIS A 330 25.75 6.89 -7.20
N THR A 331 26.69 7.79 -7.53
CA THR A 331 27.84 8.11 -6.67
C THR A 331 27.89 9.58 -6.24
N THR A 332 26.84 10.35 -6.52
CA THR A 332 26.80 11.80 -6.26
C THR A 332 26.42 12.06 -4.80
N PRO A 333 27.33 12.60 -3.96
CA PRO A 333 27.04 12.86 -2.56
C PRO A 333 25.93 13.92 -2.38
N GLY A 334 24.96 13.61 -1.50
CA GLY A 334 23.87 14.54 -1.19
C GLY A 334 22.80 14.66 -2.29
N ALA A 335 22.85 13.77 -3.27
CA ALA A 335 21.79 13.60 -4.25
C ALA A 335 21.10 12.26 -4.04
N SER A 336 19.88 12.15 -4.52
CA SER A 336 19.10 10.91 -4.57
C SER A 336 18.84 10.54 -6.02
N ALA A 337 18.49 9.27 -6.24
CA ALA A 337 18.10 8.75 -7.54
C ALA A 337 16.76 8.04 -7.44
N ALA A 338 15.93 8.16 -8.48
CA ALA A 338 14.67 7.43 -8.63
C ALA A 338 14.61 6.79 -10.00
N LEU A 339 14.08 5.57 -10.07
CA LEU A 339 13.87 4.82 -11.30
C LEU A 339 12.46 4.22 -11.31
N VAL A 340 11.73 4.40 -12.40
CA VAL A 340 10.48 3.69 -12.69
C VAL A 340 10.58 3.05 -14.06
N SER A 341 10.16 1.80 -14.16
CA SER A 341 10.08 1.05 -15.40
C SER A 341 8.67 0.55 -15.64
N THR A 342 8.14 0.82 -16.82
CA THR A 342 6.77 0.55 -17.22
C THR A 342 6.74 -0.35 -18.45
N ASN A 343 5.89 -1.37 -18.46
CA ASN A 343 5.56 -2.16 -19.63
C ASN A 343 4.78 -1.29 -20.60
N ALA A 344 5.30 -1.10 -21.81
CA ALA A 344 4.71 -0.21 -22.80
C ALA A 344 3.36 -0.72 -23.35
N ASP A 345 3.18 -2.06 -23.39
CA ASP A 345 2.00 -2.69 -23.97
C ASP A 345 0.79 -2.70 -23.02
N THR A 346 1.05 -2.59 -21.69
CA THR A 346 0.00 -2.78 -20.66
C THR A 346 -0.11 -1.63 -19.64
N GLY A 347 0.90 -0.76 -19.55
CA GLY A 347 0.99 0.24 -18.46
C GLY A 347 1.44 -0.30 -17.10
N GLU A 348 1.74 -1.60 -17.01
CA GLU A 348 2.18 -2.22 -15.76
C GLU A 348 3.50 -1.63 -15.26
N VAL A 349 3.56 -1.24 -13.99
CA VAL A 349 4.79 -0.82 -13.31
C VAL A 349 5.60 -2.06 -12.95
N LEU A 350 6.69 -2.29 -13.65
CA LEU A 350 7.55 -3.49 -13.52
C LEU A 350 8.56 -3.36 -12.39
N ALA A 351 9.05 -2.14 -12.16
CA ALA A 351 10.01 -1.81 -11.11
C ALA A 351 9.85 -0.34 -10.69
N MET A 352 10.03 -0.08 -9.40
CA MET A 352 10.00 1.25 -8.78
C MET A 352 11.05 1.29 -7.67
N ALA A 353 12.12 2.05 -7.88
CA ALA A 353 13.26 2.07 -6.96
C ALA A 353 13.72 3.50 -6.66
N SER A 354 14.25 3.68 -5.46
CA SER A 354 14.90 4.91 -4.99
C SER A 354 16.25 4.59 -4.34
N SER A 355 17.15 5.57 -4.31
CA SER A 355 18.37 5.49 -3.52
C SER A 355 18.17 5.79 -2.04
N GLU A 356 17.03 6.41 -1.69
CA GLU A 356 16.65 6.65 -0.29
C GLU A 356 16.28 5.34 0.40
N ALA A 357 16.71 5.18 1.64
CA ALA A 357 16.22 4.10 2.47
C ALA A 357 14.83 4.48 3.02
N TYR A 358 13.91 3.53 3.03
CA TYR A 358 12.53 3.77 3.49
C TYR A 358 12.48 4.22 4.95
N GLU A 359 13.39 3.71 5.79
CA GLU A 359 13.51 4.09 7.20
C GLU A 359 13.95 5.55 7.41
N ASP A 360 14.63 6.13 6.42
CA ASP A 360 15.07 7.53 6.46
C ASP A 360 13.99 8.48 5.91
N SER A 361 13.19 8.01 4.93
CA SER A 361 12.11 8.78 4.30
C SER A 361 11.06 7.85 3.72
N GLU A 362 9.82 7.95 4.20
CA GLU A 362 8.67 7.23 3.64
C GLU A 362 8.12 7.89 2.36
N PHE A 363 8.64 9.06 1.98
CA PHE A 363 8.22 9.76 0.77
C PHE A 363 8.67 9.02 -0.49
N ASN A 364 7.70 8.53 -1.28
CA ASN A 364 7.99 7.81 -2.52
C ASN A 364 8.46 8.75 -3.63
N LEU A 365 9.76 9.00 -3.66
CA LEU A 365 10.40 9.92 -4.61
C LEU A 365 10.11 9.55 -6.07
N ALA A 366 9.98 8.27 -6.39
CA ALA A 366 9.76 7.76 -7.74
C ALA A 366 8.33 8.04 -8.26
N ALA A 367 7.32 7.96 -7.38
CA ALA A 367 5.93 8.16 -7.74
C ALA A 367 5.41 9.58 -7.43
N GLN A 368 5.85 10.16 -6.31
CA GLN A 368 5.32 11.42 -5.76
C GLN A 368 6.25 12.62 -5.95
N GLY A 369 7.54 12.39 -6.21
CA GLY A 369 8.53 13.43 -6.37
C GLY A 369 8.36 14.23 -7.65
N LEU A 370 7.75 15.41 -7.57
CA LEU A 370 7.59 16.31 -8.72
C LEU A 370 8.86 17.09 -8.98
N ARG A 371 9.50 16.86 -10.13
CA ARG A 371 10.79 17.43 -10.50
C ARG A 371 10.75 18.07 -11.87
N GLN A 372 11.58 19.10 -12.08
CA GLN A 372 11.66 19.76 -13.37
C GLN A 372 12.32 18.83 -14.41
N PRO A 373 11.63 18.46 -15.52
CA PRO A 373 12.17 17.52 -16.49
C PRO A 373 13.26 18.09 -17.38
N GLY A 374 13.36 19.41 -17.45
CA GLY A 374 14.27 20.05 -18.38
C GLY A 374 14.06 19.55 -19.82
N SER A 375 15.13 19.30 -20.54
CA SER A 375 15.07 18.83 -21.92
C SER A 375 14.41 17.47 -22.12
N ALA A 376 14.09 16.70 -21.08
CA ALA A 376 13.31 15.48 -21.21
C ALA A 376 11.83 15.78 -21.57
N PHE A 377 11.38 17.02 -21.48
CA PHE A 377 10.04 17.43 -21.94
C PHE A 377 9.94 17.68 -23.46
N LYS A 378 11.08 17.88 -24.14
CA LYS A 378 11.13 18.18 -25.58
C LYS A 378 10.44 17.15 -26.51
N PRO A 379 10.43 15.83 -26.22
CA PRO A 379 9.71 14.88 -27.04
C PRO A 379 8.21 15.14 -27.17
N PHE A 380 7.57 15.76 -26.20
CA PHE A 380 6.16 16.15 -26.31
C PHE A 380 5.95 17.27 -27.35
N VAL A 381 6.91 18.21 -27.43
CA VAL A 381 6.92 19.26 -28.46
C VAL A 381 7.18 18.66 -29.83
N LEU A 382 8.15 17.75 -29.94
CA LEU A 382 8.45 17.03 -31.19
C LEU A 382 7.25 16.20 -31.66
N THR A 383 6.59 15.50 -30.75
CA THR A 383 5.41 14.68 -31.06
C THR A 383 4.28 15.56 -31.57
N ALA A 384 4.02 16.70 -30.95
CA ALA A 384 3.02 17.66 -31.41
C ALA A 384 3.38 18.25 -32.81
N ALA A 385 4.65 18.54 -33.05
CA ALA A 385 5.14 19.01 -34.35
C ALA A 385 4.92 18.00 -35.46
N VAL A 386 5.35 16.74 -35.22
CA VAL A 386 5.15 15.65 -36.22
C VAL A 386 3.66 15.36 -36.41
N ASN A 387 2.85 15.41 -35.37
CA ASN A 387 1.40 15.26 -35.47
C ASN A 387 0.72 16.39 -36.26
N GLN A 388 1.34 17.58 -36.32
CA GLN A 388 0.92 18.70 -37.18
C GLN A 388 1.46 18.58 -38.62
N GLY A 389 2.20 17.52 -38.96
CA GLY A 389 2.75 17.27 -40.28
C GLY A 389 4.13 17.86 -40.54
N MET A 390 4.88 18.27 -39.49
CA MET A 390 6.26 18.71 -39.64
C MET A 390 7.18 17.51 -39.85
N ASP A 391 7.95 17.55 -40.96
CA ASP A 391 8.98 16.55 -41.24
C ASP A 391 10.28 16.88 -40.51
N PRO A 392 10.75 16.05 -39.54
CA PRO A 392 11.96 16.32 -38.78
C PRO A 392 13.24 16.37 -39.63
N ASP A 393 13.27 15.75 -40.78
CA ASP A 393 14.42 15.73 -41.71
C ASP A 393 14.40 16.90 -42.67
N ALA A 394 13.22 17.42 -43.01
CA ALA A 394 13.06 18.53 -43.95
C ALA A 394 12.84 19.90 -43.27
N THR A 395 12.54 19.91 -41.96
CA THR A 395 12.34 21.15 -41.18
C THR A 395 13.66 21.62 -40.55
N TYR A 396 14.05 22.83 -40.86
CA TYR A 396 15.33 23.41 -40.44
C TYR A 396 15.13 24.70 -39.65
N TYR A 397 15.88 24.85 -38.59
CA TYR A 397 15.92 26.04 -37.74
C TYR A 397 17.33 26.63 -37.62
N SER A 398 17.41 27.95 -37.50
CA SER A 398 18.65 28.61 -37.05
C SER A 398 18.92 28.23 -35.59
N ALA A 399 20.18 27.92 -35.29
CA ALA A 399 20.60 27.49 -33.95
C ALA A 399 21.65 28.47 -33.33
N PRO A 400 21.35 29.79 -33.20
CA PRO A 400 22.29 30.74 -32.61
C PRO A 400 22.60 30.35 -31.16
N SER A 401 23.76 30.78 -30.64
CA SER A 401 24.16 30.51 -29.25
C SER A 401 23.13 31.01 -28.22
N SER A 402 22.43 32.09 -28.54
CA SER A 402 21.27 32.60 -27.81
C SER A 402 20.30 33.31 -28.76
N ILE A 403 19.02 33.33 -28.36
CA ILE A 403 17.93 33.98 -29.06
C ILE A 403 17.00 34.62 -28.03
N THR A 404 16.40 35.76 -28.36
CA THR A 404 15.31 36.30 -27.53
C THR A 404 14.01 36.15 -28.30
N LEU A 405 13.11 35.39 -27.76
CA LEU A 405 11.73 35.20 -28.22
C LEU A 405 10.79 36.01 -27.33
N TYR A 406 9.51 35.98 -27.63
CA TYR A 406 8.51 36.66 -26.82
C TYR A 406 7.48 35.64 -26.36
N THR A 407 7.13 35.67 -25.09
CA THR A 407 6.09 34.83 -24.51
C THR A 407 4.72 35.22 -25.06
N GLU A 408 3.72 34.40 -24.80
CA GLU A 408 2.30 34.66 -25.08
C GLU A 408 1.78 35.95 -24.43
N PHE A 409 2.48 36.46 -23.39
CA PHE A 409 2.17 37.72 -22.69
C PHE A 409 2.93 38.91 -23.28
N GLY A 410 3.77 38.68 -24.32
CA GLY A 410 4.60 39.71 -24.93
C GLY A 410 5.88 40.08 -24.12
N GLU A 411 6.24 39.26 -23.15
CA GLU A 411 7.46 39.40 -22.38
C GLU A 411 8.65 38.79 -23.10
N ALA A 412 9.83 39.42 -22.97
CA ALA A 412 11.05 38.92 -23.60
C ALA A 412 11.50 37.61 -22.92
N TRP A 413 11.65 36.54 -23.69
CA TRP A 413 12.13 35.22 -23.27
C TRP A 413 13.51 34.96 -23.88
N PRO A 414 14.59 35.20 -23.14
CA PRO A 414 15.94 34.91 -23.59
C PRO A 414 16.22 33.41 -23.44
N VAL A 415 16.63 32.75 -24.51
CA VAL A 415 16.97 31.33 -24.54
C VAL A 415 18.41 31.17 -25.03
N SER A 416 19.21 30.40 -24.29
CA SER A 416 20.58 30.03 -24.63
C SER A 416 20.71 28.53 -24.92
N GLY A 417 21.85 28.08 -25.44
CA GLY A 417 22.13 26.69 -25.75
C GLY A 417 21.85 26.32 -27.19
N GLY A 418 22.38 27.12 -28.12
CA GLY A 418 22.40 26.84 -29.55
C GLY A 418 23.66 26.13 -30.01
N GLY A 419 23.54 25.35 -31.11
CA GLY A 419 24.62 24.58 -31.75
C GLY A 419 25.41 25.34 -32.82
N GLY A 420 24.95 26.57 -33.19
CA GLY A 420 25.48 27.35 -34.33
C GLY A 420 24.95 26.88 -35.69
N GLY A 421 24.92 27.81 -36.63
CA GLY A 421 24.43 27.49 -37.98
C GLY A 421 22.94 27.21 -38.12
N THR A 422 22.60 26.42 -39.08
CA THR A 422 21.23 25.89 -39.32
C THR A 422 21.26 24.38 -39.26
N MET A 423 20.29 23.76 -38.62
CA MET A 423 20.25 22.31 -38.48
C MET A 423 18.83 21.76 -38.66
N SER A 424 18.72 20.49 -38.99
CA SER A 424 17.45 19.79 -39.05
C SER A 424 16.83 19.63 -37.62
N LEU A 425 15.53 19.44 -37.55
CA LEU A 425 14.85 19.16 -36.29
C LEU A 425 15.33 17.82 -35.69
N ARG A 426 15.68 16.82 -36.54
CA ARG A 426 16.32 15.56 -36.11
C ARG A 426 17.64 15.83 -35.36
N ASP A 427 18.54 16.57 -35.97
CA ASP A 427 19.85 16.90 -35.36
C ASP A 427 19.70 17.73 -34.11
N ALA A 428 18.76 18.67 -34.10
CA ALA A 428 18.44 19.50 -32.92
C ALA A 428 17.87 18.64 -31.78
N THR A 429 17.13 17.61 -32.06
CA THR A 429 16.59 16.66 -31.07
C THR A 429 17.71 15.81 -30.47
N ALA A 430 18.56 15.20 -31.30
CA ALA A 430 19.68 14.37 -30.88
C ALA A 430 20.66 15.16 -29.96
N ASN A 431 20.93 16.42 -30.32
CA ASN A 431 21.82 17.30 -29.58
C ASN A 431 21.11 18.20 -28.54
N SER A 432 19.80 18.05 -28.39
CA SER A 432 19.00 18.76 -27.38
C SER A 432 19.09 20.28 -27.43
N VAL A 433 19.10 20.88 -28.63
CA VAL A 433 19.36 22.30 -28.87
C VAL A 433 18.20 23.19 -28.43
N ASN A 434 18.40 23.97 -27.35
CA ASN A 434 17.33 24.78 -26.74
C ASN A 434 16.79 25.86 -27.68
N THR A 435 17.67 26.57 -28.39
CA THR A 435 17.24 27.68 -29.27
C THR A 435 16.41 27.23 -30.45
N VAL A 436 16.56 25.96 -30.90
CA VAL A 436 15.69 25.35 -31.90
C VAL A 436 14.35 24.99 -31.32
N PHE A 437 14.34 24.30 -30.16
CA PHE A 437 13.09 23.90 -29.52
C PHE A 437 12.24 25.07 -29.02
N ALA A 438 12.85 26.18 -28.65
CA ALA A 438 12.11 27.40 -28.32
C ALA A 438 11.38 27.99 -29.53
N GLN A 439 12.02 27.99 -30.73
CA GLN A 439 11.37 28.38 -31.99
C GLN A 439 10.28 27.38 -32.38
N LEU A 440 10.57 26.07 -32.32
CA LEU A 440 9.60 25.02 -32.57
C LEU A 440 8.35 25.15 -31.69
N ALA A 441 8.55 25.48 -30.39
CA ALA A 441 7.44 25.66 -29.45
C ALA A 441 6.52 26.82 -29.84
N GLN A 442 7.07 27.92 -30.39
CA GLN A 442 6.26 29.01 -30.94
C GLN A 442 5.47 28.57 -32.17
N ASP A 443 6.09 27.80 -33.07
CA ASP A 443 5.44 27.32 -34.30
C ASP A 443 4.35 26.29 -34.02
N VAL A 444 4.60 25.37 -33.07
CA VAL A 444 3.65 24.33 -32.64
C VAL A 444 2.51 24.94 -31.80
N GLY A 445 2.82 25.90 -30.97
CA GLY A 445 1.93 26.52 -29.99
C GLY A 445 1.90 25.79 -28.65
N PRO A 446 1.95 26.54 -27.53
CA PRO A 446 2.07 25.95 -26.19
C PRO A 446 0.88 25.06 -25.81
N GLU A 447 -0.33 25.39 -26.25
CA GLU A 447 -1.52 24.59 -25.99
C GLU A 447 -1.42 23.21 -26.63
N ASN A 448 -0.83 23.11 -27.84
CA ASN A 448 -0.76 21.84 -28.57
C ASN A 448 0.23 20.86 -27.96
N PHE A 449 1.42 21.31 -27.54
CA PHE A 449 2.38 20.38 -26.94
C PHE A 449 2.04 20.05 -25.48
N THR A 450 1.38 20.93 -24.73
CA THR A 450 0.90 20.61 -23.39
C THR A 450 -0.31 19.65 -23.43
N GLU A 451 -1.21 19.82 -24.39
CA GLU A 451 -2.28 18.87 -24.66
C GLU A 451 -1.73 17.49 -25.09
N MET A 452 -0.67 17.49 -25.91
CA MET A 452 0.03 16.27 -26.31
C MET A 452 0.65 15.56 -25.11
N ALA A 453 1.35 16.28 -24.24
CA ALA A 453 1.93 15.72 -23.03
C ALA A 453 0.86 15.08 -22.12
N LYS A 454 -0.29 15.74 -21.94
CA LYS A 454 -1.41 15.18 -21.16
C LYS A 454 -1.96 13.91 -21.79
N LYS A 455 -2.22 13.91 -23.10
CA LYS A 455 -2.69 12.71 -23.82
C LYS A 455 -1.72 11.54 -23.70
N MET A 456 -0.45 11.82 -23.64
CA MET A 456 0.58 10.79 -23.49
C MET A 456 0.77 10.30 -22.06
N GLY A 457 0.13 10.92 -21.05
CA GLY A 457 0.13 10.44 -19.66
C GLY A 457 0.79 11.38 -18.64
N ILE A 458 1.00 12.66 -18.96
CA ILE A 458 1.37 13.66 -17.93
C ILE A 458 0.11 14.15 -17.26
N GLU A 459 -0.08 13.77 -15.99
CA GLU A 459 -1.27 14.12 -15.19
C GLU A 459 -1.08 15.43 -14.43
N THR A 460 0.17 15.75 -14.05
CA THR A 460 0.51 17.01 -13.39
C THR A 460 0.03 18.19 -14.21
N LYS A 461 -0.58 19.15 -13.52
CA LYS A 461 -1.16 20.34 -14.18
C LYS A 461 -0.08 21.16 -14.89
N LEU A 462 -0.22 21.27 -16.20
CA LEU A 462 0.60 22.12 -17.06
C LEU A 462 -0.05 23.50 -17.25
N GLY A 463 0.78 24.54 -17.35
CA GLY A 463 0.34 25.92 -17.47
C GLY A 463 -0.02 26.34 -18.89
N GLY A 464 0.54 25.66 -19.91
CA GLY A 464 0.41 26.04 -21.31
C GLY A 464 1.33 27.20 -21.69
N TYR A 465 2.54 27.23 -21.16
CA TYR A 465 3.52 28.29 -21.38
C TYR A 465 4.64 27.83 -22.33
N LEU A 466 5.19 28.76 -23.11
CA LEU A 466 6.31 28.46 -24.02
C LEU A 466 7.54 27.89 -23.29
N ALA A 467 7.82 28.32 -22.07
CA ALA A 467 8.92 27.82 -21.26
C ALA A 467 8.82 26.32 -20.94
N GLU A 468 7.61 25.76 -20.89
CA GLU A 468 7.38 24.34 -20.66
C GLU A 468 7.99 23.45 -21.74
N ALA A 469 8.14 23.97 -22.95
CA ALA A 469 8.80 23.24 -24.04
C ALA A 469 10.26 22.86 -23.73
N LEU A 470 10.91 23.59 -22.83
CA LEU A 470 12.26 23.34 -22.36
C LEU A 470 12.25 22.67 -20.96
N GLY A 471 11.07 22.31 -20.45
CA GLY A 471 10.86 21.66 -19.18
C GLY A 471 10.86 22.59 -17.98
N GLY A 472 10.61 23.88 -18.17
CA GLY A 472 10.35 24.83 -17.11
C GLY A 472 8.88 24.80 -16.69
N LEU A 473 8.49 23.78 -15.93
CA LEU A 473 7.10 23.53 -15.51
C LEU A 473 6.77 24.24 -14.19
N THR A 474 5.51 24.57 -13.98
CA THR A 474 5.07 25.18 -12.72
C THR A 474 5.22 24.21 -11.54
N HIS A 475 4.86 22.92 -11.72
CA HIS A 475 4.86 21.93 -10.64
C HIS A 475 5.89 20.81 -10.82
N GLY A 476 6.49 20.65 -11.99
CA GLY A 476 7.33 19.51 -12.31
C GLY A 476 6.53 18.26 -12.70
N VAL A 477 7.20 17.12 -12.80
CA VAL A 477 6.62 15.80 -13.12
C VAL A 477 7.31 14.72 -12.31
N SER A 478 6.61 13.60 -12.06
CA SER A 478 7.19 12.46 -11.38
C SER A 478 7.97 11.54 -12.34
N THR A 479 8.83 10.68 -11.77
CA THR A 479 9.53 9.65 -12.54
C THR A 479 8.54 8.66 -13.15
N LEU A 480 7.46 8.35 -12.45
CA LEU A 480 6.37 7.50 -12.92
C LEU A 480 5.67 8.11 -14.15
N GLU A 481 5.26 9.39 -14.08
CA GLU A 481 4.62 10.07 -15.22
C GLU A 481 5.53 10.08 -16.45
N MET A 482 6.82 10.35 -16.28
CA MET A 482 7.78 10.37 -17.40
C MET A 482 7.98 8.97 -17.99
N SER A 483 8.08 7.93 -17.18
CA SER A 483 8.16 6.55 -17.66
C SER A 483 6.91 6.17 -18.46
N ASN A 484 5.74 6.46 -17.92
CA ASN A 484 4.46 6.13 -18.54
C ASN A 484 4.20 6.93 -19.83
N ALA A 485 4.50 8.23 -19.85
CA ALA A 485 4.32 9.06 -21.02
C ALA A 485 5.21 8.63 -22.20
N TYR A 486 6.44 8.19 -21.94
CA TYR A 486 7.32 7.65 -22.98
C TYR A 486 6.92 6.22 -23.39
N ALA A 487 6.25 5.44 -22.52
CA ALA A 487 5.66 4.16 -22.89
C ALA A 487 4.62 4.32 -24.02
N THR A 488 3.90 5.44 -24.08
CA THR A 488 2.99 5.78 -25.18
C THR A 488 3.71 5.87 -26.52
N LEU A 489 4.94 6.41 -26.57
CA LEU A 489 5.76 6.40 -27.78
C LEU A 489 6.27 5.00 -28.14
N ALA A 490 6.68 4.24 -27.11
CA ALA A 490 7.15 2.88 -27.26
C ALA A 490 6.09 1.96 -27.88
N ASN A 491 4.85 2.09 -27.42
CA ASN A 491 3.69 1.29 -27.86
C ASN A 491 3.01 1.86 -29.13
N GLY A 492 3.75 2.54 -30.00
CA GLY A 492 3.20 3.04 -31.27
C GLY A 492 2.01 4.01 -31.09
N GLY A 493 1.96 4.75 -29.99
CA GLY A 493 0.98 5.81 -29.75
C GLY A 493 -0.29 5.40 -29.02
N VAL A 494 -0.30 4.25 -28.38
CA VAL A 494 -1.37 3.81 -27.47
C VAL A 494 -0.96 4.11 -26.04
N HIS A 495 -1.75 4.91 -25.34
CA HIS A 495 -1.55 5.22 -23.93
C HIS A 495 -2.30 4.23 -23.05
N HIS A 496 -1.61 3.74 -22.01
CA HIS A 496 -2.19 2.96 -20.93
C HIS A 496 -1.97 3.71 -19.60
N ASN A 497 -2.97 3.75 -18.75
CA ASN A 497 -2.76 4.26 -17.40
C ASN A 497 -1.80 3.36 -16.64
N PRO A 498 -0.90 3.93 -15.81
CA PRO A 498 0.00 3.11 -15.01
C PRO A 498 -0.80 2.30 -13.98
N THR A 499 -0.46 1.02 -13.83
CA THR A 499 -1.07 0.15 -12.82
C THR A 499 -0.03 -0.68 -12.11
N ALA A 500 -0.26 -0.91 -10.81
CA ALA A 500 0.56 -1.80 -10.00
C ALA A 500 -0.16 -3.10 -9.65
N ILE A 501 -1.45 -3.23 -9.95
CA ILE A 501 -2.30 -4.36 -9.56
C ILE A 501 -2.75 -5.11 -10.80
N ARG A 502 -2.48 -6.43 -10.82
CA ARG A 502 -2.99 -7.36 -11.85
C ARG A 502 -4.32 -7.98 -11.47
N LYS A 503 -4.46 -8.36 -10.20
CA LYS A 503 -5.60 -9.12 -9.73
C LYS A 503 -5.76 -8.94 -8.22
N VAL A 504 -7.01 -8.89 -7.78
CA VAL A 504 -7.40 -8.95 -6.37
C VAL A 504 -8.37 -10.12 -6.19
N GLU A 505 -8.04 -11.04 -5.30
CA GLU A 505 -8.92 -12.13 -4.89
C GLU A 505 -9.53 -11.81 -3.52
N PHE A 506 -10.84 -11.89 -3.42
CA PHE A 506 -11.59 -11.71 -2.18
C PHE A 506 -11.78 -13.04 -1.46
N PRO A 507 -12.00 -13.05 -0.13
CA PRO A 507 -12.18 -14.30 0.64
C PRO A 507 -13.36 -15.15 0.22
N ASP A 508 -14.40 -14.56 -0.36
CA ASP A 508 -15.59 -15.26 -0.88
C ASP A 508 -15.36 -15.91 -2.25
N GLY A 509 -14.15 -15.76 -2.81
CA GLY A 509 -13.76 -16.29 -4.11
C GLY A 509 -14.08 -15.36 -5.29
N GLU A 510 -14.62 -14.16 -5.04
CA GLU A 510 -14.71 -13.15 -6.08
C GLU A 510 -13.30 -12.72 -6.50
N VAL A 511 -13.11 -12.52 -7.80
CA VAL A 511 -11.85 -12.09 -8.39
C VAL A 511 -12.10 -10.81 -9.15
N ASP A 512 -11.46 -9.73 -8.74
CA ASP A 512 -11.38 -8.49 -9.52
C ASP A 512 -10.04 -8.46 -10.25
N GLU A 513 -10.11 -8.58 -11.58
CA GLU A 513 -9.00 -8.25 -12.47
C GLU A 513 -9.29 -6.82 -12.93
N PRO A 514 -8.55 -5.82 -12.42
CA PRO A 514 -8.74 -4.45 -12.88
C PRO A 514 -8.72 -4.45 -14.41
N GLU A 515 -9.82 -4.04 -15.00
CA GLU A 515 -9.85 -3.89 -16.45
C GLU A 515 -8.63 -3.05 -16.82
N HIS A 516 -7.66 -3.67 -17.49
CA HIS A 516 -6.67 -2.91 -18.25
C HIS A 516 -7.49 -2.33 -19.39
N PRO A 517 -7.93 -1.05 -19.34
CA PRO A 517 -8.68 -0.50 -20.43
C PRO A 517 -7.82 -0.72 -21.68
N GLU A 518 -8.42 -1.28 -22.72
CA GLU A 518 -7.74 -1.32 -24.02
C GLU A 518 -7.14 0.06 -24.20
N GLY A 519 -5.79 0.16 -24.29
CA GLY A 519 -5.11 1.44 -24.24
C GLY A 519 -5.71 2.43 -25.23
N GLU A 520 -5.78 3.68 -24.85
CA GLU A 520 -6.32 4.72 -25.72
C GLU A 520 -5.28 5.12 -26.77
N ARG A 521 -5.61 4.98 -28.07
CA ARG A 521 -4.75 5.52 -29.12
C ARG A 521 -4.83 7.04 -29.14
N VAL A 522 -3.79 7.69 -28.65
CA VAL A 522 -3.70 9.15 -28.52
C VAL A 522 -2.93 9.83 -29.65
N ILE A 523 -2.05 9.08 -30.32
CA ILE A 523 -1.34 9.48 -31.54
C ILE A 523 -1.30 8.31 -32.52
N THR A 524 -1.10 8.61 -33.81
CA THR A 524 -0.99 7.56 -34.84
C THR A 524 0.34 6.81 -34.71
N ASP A 525 0.34 5.55 -35.12
CA ASP A 525 1.54 4.72 -35.18
C ASP A 525 2.68 5.35 -36.00
N GLY A 526 2.32 6.06 -37.09
CA GLY A 526 3.29 6.80 -37.91
C GLY A 526 3.94 7.96 -37.19
N VAL A 527 3.19 8.70 -36.37
CA VAL A 527 3.74 9.79 -35.56
C VAL A 527 4.67 9.22 -34.48
N ALA A 528 4.24 8.19 -33.72
CA ALA A 528 5.04 7.55 -32.70
C ALA A 528 6.34 6.97 -33.27
N TYR A 529 6.26 6.24 -34.40
CA TYR A 529 7.44 5.69 -35.08
C TYR A 529 8.42 6.78 -35.53
N THR A 530 7.92 7.87 -36.13
CA THR A 530 8.78 8.97 -36.59
C THR A 530 9.51 9.62 -35.42
N VAL A 531 8.83 9.84 -34.31
CA VAL A 531 9.42 10.40 -33.08
C VAL A 531 10.45 9.43 -32.48
N ALA A 532 10.12 8.14 -32.38
CA ALA A 532 11.04 7.11 -31.89
C ALA A 532 12.31 7.04 -32.75
N ASP A 533 12.17 7.06 -34.09
CA ASP A 533 13.29 7.03 -34.99
C ASP A 533 14.20 8.27 -34.86
N VAL A 534 13.62 9.47 -34.71
CA VAL A 534 14.39 10.70 -34.44
C VAL A 534 15.13 10.60 -33.10
N MET A 535 14.50 10.04 -32.08
CA MET A 535 15.07 9.94 -30.73
C MET A 535 16.17 8.87 -30.60
N LYS A 536 16.29 7.90 -31.52
CA LYS A 536 17.47 7.00 -31.61
C LYS A 536 18.76 7.80 -31.70
N GLY A 537 18.75 8.92 -32.41
CA GLY A 537 19.89 9.81 -32.55
C GLY A 537 20.52 10.27 -31.23
N THR A 538 19.74 10.38 -30.14
CA THR A 538 20.26 10.72 -28.81
C THR A 538 21.28 9.70 -28.31
N LEU A 539 21.05 8.41 -28.54
CA LEU A 539 21.92 7.30 -28.11
C LEU A 539 23.04 7.00 -29.13
N GLU A 540 22.81 7.27 -30.43
CA GLU A 540 23.75 6.96 -31.51
C GLU A 540 24.86 7.98 -31.63
N SER A 541 24.51 9.27 -31.67
CA SER A 541 25.47 10.36 -31.93
C SER A 541 25.23 11.64 -31.13
N GLY A 542 24.11 11.69 -30.36
CA GLY A 542 23.65 12.85 -29.62
C GLY A 542 24.16 12.92 -28.18
N THR A 543 23.35 13.53 -27.31
CA THR A 543 23.72 13.86 -25.92
C THR A 543 24.01 12.65 -25.02
N ALA A 544 23.56 11.44 -25.38
CA ALA A 544 23.83 10.19 -24.66
C ALA A 544 24.53 9.16 -25.57
N ALA A 545 25.39 9.63 -26.50
CA ALA A 545 26.15 8.74 -27.36
C ALA A 545 27.00 7.76 -26.54
N GLY A 546 26.88 6.46 -26.87
CA GLY A 546 27.56 5.40 -26.13
C GLY A 546 26.75 4.75 -24.99
N MET A 547 25.55 5.26 -24.68
CA MET A 547 24.64 4.67 -23.70
C MET A 547 23.65 3.67 -24.31
N GLY A 548 23.93 3.15 -25.51
CA GLY A 548 23.14 2.08 -26.14
C GLY A 548 23.20 0.77 -25.33
N ILE A 549 22.15 -0.05 -25.45
CA ILE A 549 21.95 -1.31 -24.70
C ILE A 549 22.06 -2.57 -25.55
N GLY A 550 22.54 -2.46 -26.77
CA GLY A 550 22.63 -3.60 -27.70
C GLY A 550 21.31 -3.97 -28.38
N CYS A 551 20.19 -3.49 -27.90
CA CYS A 551 18.89 -3.54 -28.55
C CYS A 551 18.49 -2.16 -29.10
N PRO A 552 17.66 -2.09 -30.15
CA PRO A 552 17.12 -0.81 -30.61
C PRO A 552 16.40 -0.08 -29.48
N ALA A 553 16.80 1.14 -29.26
CA ALA A 553 16.22 1.97 -28.20
C ALA A 553 16.21 3.45 -28.60
N SER A 554 15.29 4.18 -28.04
CA SER A 554 15.17 5.63 -28.17
C SER A 554 15.19 6.27 -26.78
N GLY A 555 15.62 7.52 -26.71
CA GLY A 555 15.68 8.16 -25.39
C GLY A 555 15.97 9.65 -25.45
N LYS A 556 15.91 10.30 -24.31
CA LYS A 556 16.17 11.72 -24.16
C LYS A 556 16.82 12.04 -22.81
N THR A 557 17.88 12.81 -22.86
CA THR A 557 18.49 13.44 -21.66
C THR A 557 17.67 14.65 -21.22
N GLY A 558 17.55 14.84 -19.92
CA GLY A 558 17.07 16.06 -19.29
C GLY A 558 18.14 16.64 -18.35
N THR A 559 18.22 17.95 -18.34
CA THR A 559 19.03 18.69 -17.38
C THR A 559 18.38 20.06 -17.22
N THR A 560 18.13 20.45 -15.99
CA THR A 560 17.55 21.77 -15.68
C THR A 560 18.62 22.85 -15.64
N GLU A 561 18.20 24.11 -15.64
CA GLU A 561 19.09 25.22 -15.37
C GLU A 561 19.80 25.02 -14.03
N GLU A 562 21.07 25.47 -13.95
CA GLU A 562 21.94 25.22 -12.80
C GLU A 562 22.25 23.74 -12.53
N GLN A 563 21.83 22.82 -13.40
CA GLN A 563 22.08 21.37 -13.27
C GLN A 563 21.49 20.78 -11.98
N ALA A 564 20.36 21.30 -11.49
CA ALA A 564 19.73 20.82 -10.25
C ALA A 564 19.05 19.47 -10.40
N ASP A 565 18.52 19.16 -11.58
CA ASP A 565 17.88 17.89 -11.92
C ASP A 565 18.53 17.28 -13.14
N ALA A 566 18.88 16.02 -13.08
CA ALA A 566 19.46 15.23 -14.15
C ALA A 566 18.52 14.06 -14.49
N TRP A 567 18.09 13.99 -15.76
CA TRP A 567 17.15 12.97 -16.23
C TRP A 567 17.70 12.18 -17.39
N PHE A 568 17.30 10.92 -17.45
CA PHE A 568 17.30 10.13 -18.68
C PHE A 568 16.01 9.32 -18.75
N VAL A 569 15.28 9.46 -19.84
CA VAL A 569 14.11 8.64 -20.15
C VAL A 569 14.36 7.95 -21.47
N GLY A 570 14.32 6.63 -21.47
CA GLY A 570 14.57 5.85 -22.67
C GLY A 570 13.72 4.60 -22.71
N TYR A 571 13.48 4.11 -23.92
CA TYR A 571 12.55 3.02 -24.17
C TYR A 571 12.96 2.15 -25.34
N THR A 572 12.52 0.89 -25.28
CA THR A 572 12.42 -0.06 -26.39
C THR A 572 10.92 -0.17 -26.79
N PRO A 573 10.53 -0.94 -27.80
CA PRO A 573 9.10 -1.16 -28.09
C PRO A 573 8.26 -1.68 -26.92
N HIS A 574 8.89 -2.35 -25.94
CA HIS A 574 8.17 -3.07 -24.88
C HIS A 574 8.33 -2.49 -23.48
N VAL A 575 9.39 -1.74 -23.23
CA VAL A 575 9.72 -1.22 -21.90
C VAL A 575 10.15 0.23 -21.99
N SER A 576 9.52 1.08 -21.19
CA SER A 576 9.93 2.46 -20.95
C SER A 576 10.49 2.61 -19.55
N THR A 577 11.61 3.32 -19.40
CA THR A 577 12.25 3.54 -18.11
C THR A 577 12.70 4.99 -17.97
N ALA A 578 12.26 5.63 -16.91
CA ALA A 578 12.68 6.97 -16.50
C ALA A 578 13.62 6.87 -15.30
N VAL A 579 14.68 7.67 -15.34
CA VAL A 579 15.64 7.84 -14.24
C VAL A 579 15.81 9.33 -13.96
N TRP A 580 15.70 9.68 -12.69
CA TRP A 580 15.99 11.01 -12.17
C TRP A 580 17.14 10.94 -11.15
N VAL A 581 18.00 11.95 -11.13
CA VAL A 581 19.05 12.18 -10.13
C VAL A 581 19.08 13.66 -9.76
N GLY A 582 19.02 13.96 -8.47
CA GLY A 582 19.02 15.33 -7.95
C GLY A 582 18.98 15.39 -6.43
N ASN A 583 18.90 16.58 -5.87
CA ASN A 583 18.66 16.72 -4.43
C ASN A 583 17.15 16.69 -4.15
N PRO A 584 16.66 15.83 -3.24
CA PRO A 584 15.20 15.70 -2.99
C PRO A 584 14.59 16.94 -2.31
N ASP A 585 15.36 17.66 -1.49
CA ASP A 585 14.85 18.74 -0.63
C ASP A 585 15.04 20.13 -1.22
N SER A 586 15.97 20.29 -2.17
CA SER A 586 16.34 21.60 -2.67
C SER A 586 16.97 21.56 -4.06
N ARG A 587 16.96 22.69 -4.76
CA ARG A 587 17.63 22.84 -6.05
C ARG A 587 19.11 23.13 -5.84
N VAL A 588 19.93 22.07 -5.78
CA VAL A 588 21.38 22.16 -5.65
C VAL A 588 22.04 21.71 -6.96
N PRO A 589 22.99 22.47 -7.52
CA PRO A 589 23.70 22.07 -8.72
C PRO A 589 24.40 20.71 -8.58
N MET A 590 24.15 19.80 -9.51
CA MET A 590 24.80 18.51 -9.59
C MET A 590 26.12 18.59 -10.39
N PRO A 591 27.09 17.69 -10.15
CA PRO A 591 28.39 17.72 -10.79
C PRO A 591 28.38 17.19 -12.25
N GLY A 592 27.20 17.00 -12.86
CA GLY A 592 27.06 16.44 -14.21
C GLY A 592 25.69 16.70 -14.82
N TYR A 593 25.51 16.20 -16.03
CA TYR A 593 24.28 16.29 -16.80
C TYR A 593 23.49 14.95 -16.73
N GLY A 594 22.30 14.93 -17.29
CA GLY A 594 21.51 13.69 -17.38
C GLY A 594 22.26 12.53 -18.07
N ALA A 595 23.11 12.87 -19.04
CA ALA A 595 23.98 11.87 -19.70
C ALA A 595 25.02 11.26 -18.76
N ASP A 596 25.50 12.01 -17.75
CA ASP A 596 26.57 11.58 -16.86
C ASP A 596 26.01 10.87 -15.61
N LEU A 597 24.82 11.28 -15.13
CA LEU A 597 24.28 10.87 -13.84
C LEU A 597 23.11 9.87 -13.98
N ALA A 598 22.17 10.11 -14.89
CA ALA A 598 20.96 9.30 -15.04
C ALA A 598 21.07 8.23 -16.13
N ALA A 599 21.72 8.55 -17.28
CA ALA A 599 21.85 7.60 -18.38
C ALA A 599 22.65 6.34 -18.04
N PRO A 600 23.73 6.36 -17.23
CA PRO A 600 24.41 5.11 -16.82
C PRO A 600 23.54 4.18 -15.98
N ILE A 601 22.69 4.73 -15.07
CA ILE A 601 21.73 3.95 -14.30
C ILE A 601 20.73 3.29 -15.25
N TRP A 602 20.16 4.07 -16.17
CA TRP A 602 19.22 3.58 -17.19
C TRP A 602 19.88 2.47 -18.04
N GLN A 603 21.09 2.68 -18.54
CA GLN A 603 21.79 1.70 -19.37
C GLN A 603 22.01 0.37 -18.65
N GLN A 604 22.49 0.42 -17.40
CA GLN A 604 22.71 -0.79 -16.60
C GLN A 604 21.40 -1.55 -16.36
N TYR A 605 20.35 -0.85 -15.98
CA TYR A 605 19.02 -1.45 -15.77
C TYR A 605 18.46 -2.06 -17.06
N MET A 606 18.45 -1.30 -18.15
CA MET A 606 17.86 -1.73 -19.42
C MET A 606 18.64 -2.88 -20.09
N ASN A 607 19.92 -3.06 -19.80
CA ASN A 607 20.64 -4.25 -20.22
C ASN A 607 20.06 -5.53 -19.60
N THR A 608 19.30 -5.44 -18.51
CA THR A 608 18.55 -6.56 -17.93
C THR A 608 17.08 -6.56 -18.43
N ALA A 609 16.42 -5.41 -18.45
CA ALA A 609 14.99 -5.30 -18.73
C ALA A 609 14.64 -5.49 -20.22
N ALA A 610 15.53 -5.14 -21.14
CA ALA A 610 15.26 -5.13 -22.59
C ALA A 610 15.85 -6.35 -23.32
N THR A 611 16.10 -7.46 -22.63
CA THR A 611 16.80 -8.60 -23.23
C THR A 611 15.93 -9.48 -24.12
N SER A 612 14.61 -9.47 -23.98
CA SER A 612 13.70 -10.31 -24.77
C SER A 612 12.26 -9.81 -24.73
N PRO A 613 11.63 -9.47 -25.85
CA PRO A 613 12.23 -9.45 -27.19
C PRO A 613 13.15 -8.24 -27.39
N CYS A 614 14.16 -8.38 -28.25
CA CYS A 614 15.09 -7.31 -28.65
C CYS A 614 14.77 -6.87 -30.09
N ASP A 615 13.55 -6.46 -30.31
CA ASP A 615 13.03 -6.07 -31.62
C ASP A 615 13.20 -4.57 -31.87
N ASP A 616 13.24 -4.17 -33.14
CA ASP A 616 13.18 -2.75 -33.50
C ASP A 616 11.73 -2.25 -33.46
N PHE A 617 11.57 -0.94 -33.40
CA PHE A 617 10.24 -0.32 -33.47
C PHE A 617 9.50 -0.79 -34.73
N PRO A 618 8.27 -1.27 -34.59
CA PRO A 618 7.52 -1.82 -35.72
C PRO A 618 7.25 -0.72 -36.76
N ALA A 619 7.45 -1.06 -38.02
CA ALA A 619 7.11 -0.15 -39.11
C ALA A 619 5.59 0.20 -39.02
N PRO A 620 5.22 1.48 -39.16
CA PRO A 620 3.84 1.89 -38.98
C PRO A 620 2.96 1.38 -40.12
N GLU A 621 1.73 0.98 -39.80
CA GLU A 621 0.71 0.65 -40.82
C GLU A 621 0.25 1.92 -41.56
N ASN A 622 0.20 3.03 -40.85
CA ASN A 622 -0.21 4.34 -41.34
C ASN A 622 0.94 5.35 -41.15
N PRO A 623 1.86 5.47 -42.12
CA PRO A 623 2.94 6.45 -42.02
C PRO A 623 2.42 7.88 -41.74
N ALA A 624 3.19 8.65 -40.96
CA ALA A 624 2.83 10.03 -40.68
C ALA A 624 2.69 10.86 -41.95
N ASP A 625 1.65 11.67 -42.04
CA ASP A 625 1.51 12.64 -43.12
C ASP A 625 2.36 13.88 -42.83
N LEU A 626 3.55 13.91 -43.40
CA LEU A 626 4.53 14.96 -43.18
C LEU A 626 4.45 16.08 -44.22
N SER A 627 3.36 16.14 -44.99
CA SER A 627 3.17 17.12 -46.06
C SER A 627 2.53 18.44 -45.63
N GLY A 628 2.06 18.51 -44.38
CA GLY A 628 1.23 19.61 -43.88
C GLY A 628 1.98 20.90 -43.57
N TYR A 629 3.32 20.88 -43.46
CA TYR A 629 4.12 22.04 -43.11
C TYR A 629 5.10 22.38 -44.24
N SER A 630 4.79 23.41 -45.04
CA SER A 630 5.77 24.00 -45.94
C SER A 630 6.50 25.12 -45.24
N SER A 631 7.82 25.02 -45.14
CA SER A 631 8.72 26.02 -44.57
C SER A 631 8.79 27.36 -45.33
N ASP A 632 7.68 27.80 -45.89
CA ASP A 632 7.60 29.11 -46.58
C ASP A 632 7.45 30.30 -45.62
N SER A 633 7.49 30.10 -44.32
CA SER A 633 7.66 31.18 -43.35
C SER A 633 9.14 31.45 -43.07
N THR A 634 9.94 31.73 -44.08
CA THR A 634 11.05 32.63 -43.88
C THR A 634 10.47 33.99 -43.47
N ALA A 635 10.30 34.21 -42.17
CA ALA A 635 10.22 35.53 -41.62
C ALA A 635 11.57 36.19 -41.96
N SER A 636 11.70 36.71 -43.14
CA SER A 636 12.72 37.64 -43.52
C SER A 636 12.46 38.93 -42.69
N THR A 637 12.96 38.99 -41.48
CA THR A 637 13.28 40.26 -40.89
C THR A 637 14.39 40.84 -41.74
N SER A 638 13.96 41.58 -42.82
CA SER A 638 14.83 42.45 -43.57
C SER A 638 15.36 43.50 -42.59
N TYR A 639 16.57 43.27 -42.12
CA TYR A 639 17.36 44.37 -41.59
C TYR A 639 17.66 45.33 -42.73
N ASP A 640 16.93 46.44 -42.76
CA ASP A 640 17.20 47.57 -43.65
C ASP A 640 18.53 48.20 -43.22
N SER A 641 19.60 47.81 -43.93
CA SER A 641 20.91 48.39 -43.82
C SER A 641 20.99 49.65 -44.70
N SER A 642 20.24 50.68 -44.39
CA SER A 642 20.54 52.00 -44.91
C SER A 642 21.54 52.69 -43.98
N GLY A 643 22.81 52.39 -44.19
CA GLY A 643 23.92 53.06 -43.53
C GLY A 643 24.11 54.45 -44.09
N THR A 644 24.17 55.40 -43.23
CA THR A 644 24.89 56.65 -43.45
C THR A 644 26.08 56.66 -42.53
N SER A 645 27.26 56.49 -43.13
CA SER A 645 28.52 56.73 -42.46
C SER A 645 28.69 58.23 -42.16
N THR A 646 28.88 58.59 -40.93
CA THR A 646 29.57 59.82 -40.55
C THR A 646 30.57 59.51 -39.46
N ASP A 647 31.80 59.66 -39.89
CA ASP A 647 33.04 59.73 -39.08
C ASP A 647 33.02 60.93 -38.17
N TYR A 648 33.44 60.81 -36.91
CA TYR A 648 34.14 61.80 -36.12
C TYR A 648 34.55 61.30 -34.72
N GLY A 649 35.86 61.22 -34.52
CA GLY A 649 36.55 61.90 -33.43
C GLY A 649 36.61 61.26 -32.06
N THR A 650 37.78 60.66 -31.80
CA THR A 650 38.36 60.44 -30.48
C THR A 650 38.33 61.66 -29.54
N THR A 651 37.83 61.51 -28.30
CA THR A 651 38.44 62.16 -27.13
C THR A 651 38.16 61.37 -25.85
N ASP A 652 39.22 61.11 -25.17
CA ASP A 652 39.43 60.61 -23.84
C ASP A 652 38.79 61.52 -22.76
N SER A 653 38.12 60.97 -21.75
CA SER A 653 38.26 61.54 -20.38
C SER A 653 37.50 60.69 -19.34
N THR A 654 38.26 60.38 -18.35
CA THR A 654 37.92 59.92 -16.99
C THR A 654 36.93 60.84 -16.28
N ALA A 655 35.92 60.24 -15.55
CA ALA A 655 35.52 60.69 -14.19
C ALA A 655 34.36 59.82 -13.59
N ALA A 656 34.67 59.34 -12.43
CA ALA A 656 33.90 59.21 -11.16
C ALA A 656 32.40 58.96 -11.13
N ALA A 657 32.04 57.95 -10.34
CA ALA A 657 30.74 57.68 -9.81
C ALA A 657 30.07 58.79 -9.02
N PRO A 658 28.77 58.84 -8.91
CA PRO A 658 28.17 58.99 -7.58
C PRO A 658 27.09 57.93 -7.26
N THR A 659 27.15 57.52 -6.02
CA THR A 659 26.14 56.85 -5.27
C THR A 659 24.86 57.67 -5.14
N THR A 660 23.69 57.09 -5.40
CA THR A 660 22.44 57.48 -4.71
C THR A 660 21.50 56.29 -4.61
N ASP A 661 21.09 56.09 -3.41
CA ASP A 661 20.04 55.31 -2.84
C ASP A 661 18.66 55.57 -3.52
N SER A 662 17.95 54.53 -3.91
CA SER A 662 16.48 54.59 -4.07
C SER A 662 15.88 53.20 -4.02
N THR A 663 15.13 52.97 -2.96
CA THR A 663 14.18 51.93 -2.75
C THR A 663 13.25 51.73 -3.96
N ALA A 664 13.32 50.59 -4.59
CA ALA A 664 12.29 50.07 -5.48
C ALA A 664 11.86 48.68 -4.97
N THR A 665 10.59 48.56 -4.68
CA THR A 665 9.91 47.34 -4.30
C THR A 665 9.97 46.34 -5.46
N ASP A 666 10.65 45.25 -5.21
CA ASP A 666 10.78 44.13 -6.12
C ASP A 666 9.55 43.22 -5.91
N ASP A 667 8.63 43.23 -6.84
CA ASP A 667 7.50 42.27 -6.94
C ASP A 667 7.87 41.26 -8.00
N THR A 668 8.84 40.42 -7.67
CA THR A 668 9.13 39.20 -8.42
C THR A 668 8.22 38.10 -7.87
N GLY A 669 7.28 37.62 -8.66
CA GLY A 669 6.52 36.39 -8.40
C GLY A 669 7.48 35.23 -8.18
N GLY A 670 8.05 35.17 -6.97
CA GLY A 670 9.01 34.18 -6.54
C GLY A 670 8.29 32.90 -6.11
N TYR A 671 8.82 31.82 -6.59
CA TYR A 671 8.75 30.49 -6.05
C TYR A 671 8.75 30.52 -4.51
N ASP A 672 7.69 29.97 -3.89
CA ASP A 672 7.57 29.80 -2.44
C ASP A 672 8.17 28.46 -2.04
N PRO A 673 9.33 28.42 -1.39
CA PRO A 673 9.96 27.18 -0.96
C PRO A 673 9.19 26.45 0.14
N ASP A 674 8.23 27.10 0.81
CA ASP A 674 7.45 26.50 1.91
C ASP A 674 6.30 25.61 1.40
N LEU A 675 6.00 25.60 0.09
CA LEU A 675 5.03 24.69 -0.52
C LEU A 675 5.53 23.24 -0.61
N TYR A 676 6.81 22.99 -0.38
CA TYR A 676 7.44 21.68 -0.50
C TYR A 676 8.08 21.17 0.81
N ALA A 677 7.77 21.82 1.93
CA ALA A 677 8.21 21.31 3.23
C ALA A 677 7.36 20.09 3.65
N PRO A 678 7.96 19.01 4.18
CA PRO A 678 7.22 17.89 4.74
C PRO A 678 6.31 18.38 5.87
N GLY A 679 4.98 18.29 5.68
CA GLY A 679 3.98 18.68 6.67
C GLY A 679 2.99 19.78 6.29
N ALA A 680 3.04 20.37 5.12
CA ALA A 680 2.16 21.48 4.71
C ALA A 680 0.73 21.04 4.28
N GLY A 681 0.29 19.84 4.58
CA GLY A 681 -1.01 19.25 4.14
C GLY A 681 -1.99 18.91 5.23
N GLN A 682 -1.88 19.40 6.47
CA GLN A 682 -2.89 19.13 7.52
C GLN A 682 -3.37 20.41 8.18
N GLU A 683 -4.47 20.99 7.69
CA GLU A 683 -5.31 21.84 8.52
C GLU A 683 -6.09 20.96 9.52
N PRO A 684 -6.12 21.30 10.83
CA PRO A 684 -6.87 20.52 11.79
C PRO A 684 -8.39 20.75 11.57
N LEU A 685 -9.10 19.67 11.29
CA LEU A 685 -10.57 19.63 11.32
C LEU A 685 -11.04 20.05 12.70
N ALA A 686 -11.80 21.14 12.75
CA ALA A 686 -12.50 21.61 13.94
C ALA A 686 -13.54 20.56 14.33
N THR A 687 -13.40 20.01 15.53
CA THR A 687 -14.40 19.16 16.19
C THR A 687 -15.63 19.96 16.55
N PRO A 688 -16.86 19.38 16.43
CA PRO A 688 -18.09 19.98 16.95
C PRO A 688 -18.17 19.95 18.47
#